data_af9a53b2ee4462dfd902e72da7f462be
#
_entry.id   af9a53b2ee4462dfd902e72da7f462be
#
_cell.length_a   1.000
_cell.length_b   1.000
_cell.length_c   1.000
_cell.angle_alpha   90.00
_cell.angle_beta   90.00
_cell.angle_gamma   90.00
#
_symmetry.space_group_name_H-M   'P 1'
#
loop_
_entity.id
_entity.type
_entity.pdbx_description
1 polymer ?
#
loop_
_entity_poly.entity_id
_entity_poly.type
_entity_poly.pdbx_seq_one_letter_code
_entity_poly.pdbx_strand_id
1 'polypeptide(L)'
;MTVRLAEPTRRKLAFLLVGGCGFLLYNLFSQLLVHLAGAPAEVAAFLGVLSAMPIVFLMQRNFAFRHRGGLSRSFAAYCGLQLLNAACIALMVRFGRSLGLTDEVNILASGATIVVLSYLVMSRLVFRSADDKDVAARISARPRYLALGLAAASTIASIVAIAGLPVSMLAGAGHDDAWFWQRAESIVGGAWLGAYEPLTLMKGAGYPLFLALAHTFGLPLTWAQALLYASATLLLGWAVHRLGGRPWLALALTIALQWQPAAFAWGRVLRDNITAAQVLLILACVMHAAASLRDGRRGLGWMAAAGLMAGWFWCTREDSVWLLPGLAILLCTGLTGVRHGGAATRRLALGAACMAATAGVLPGVVMAANQLHYGMFALTDMHRSSFSAALSALQRVRVGETVPYVPVPAKVRQVVYQQSPAFARLAPALEGAAKGWTRPGCAVLPVTCGDYAGGWFLWALRDAAASTGAYASASTSEAFFAQVATEVSAACDAGRLRCVPATVPLLPGLDQFQWQDAGPSAAGFARLLLWQDARPLPVASHADHPGITRMWRFVGEPSMAGSPPVTSVRVSGWFRGPEGDWPEGRCEAGNVALPFERRPSPDVAAHFNDPGAAMSRFEVIFPGDDDCAIVFASGQATVPLASIDQIGMPLGLGESQLFIDTVRSGSGEAASNLPAPLRARQAVDALYAVALPLLSATGLFAFAAASLTGWRRRRLDALHVVAIATWCMLASRVGLLMLVDLSSFPAAKIHYLQPAFPLLIVAAFASFGALPGLRASAPPVPAA
;
A
#
# COMPACT_ATOMS: atom_id res chain seq x y z
N MET A 1 3.60 -65.20 -2.78
CA MET A 1 2.28 -64.85 -2.16
C MET A 1 2.11 -63.33 -2.09
N THR A 2 1.55 -62.68 -3.09
CA THR A 2 1.26 -61.24 -3.08
C THR A 2 -0.09 -61.02 -2.38
N VAL A 3 -0.05 -60.59 -1.14
CA VAL A 3 -1.27 -60.22 -0.39
C VAL A 3 -1.90 -58.99 -1.06
N ARG A 4 -2.96 -59.16 -1.84
CA ARG A 4 -3.76 -58.07 -2.38
C ARG A 4 -4.62 -57.49 -1.25
N LEU A 5 -4.20 -56.39 -0.67
CA LEU A 5 -5.01 -55.65 0.28
C LEU A 5 -6.31 -55.16 -0.38
N ALA A 6 -7.43 -55.19 0.34
CA ALA A 6 -8.68 -54.65 -0.13
C ALA A 6 -8.55 -53.16 -0.46
N GLU A 7 -9.18 -52.69 -1.55
CA GLU A 7 -9.08 -51.32 -2.07
C GLU A 7 -9.22 -50.22 -0.98
N PRO A 8 -10.18 -50.30 -0.04
CA PRO A 8 -10.32 -49.29 1.02
C PRO A 8 -9.15 -49.28 2.02
N THR A 9 -8.56 -50.45 2.33
CA THR A 9 -7.43 -50.58 3.24
C THR A 9 -6.14 -50.02 2.59
N ARG A 10 -5.96 -50.36 1.31
CA ARG A 10 -4.83 -49.81 0.52
C ARG A 10 -4.90 -48.28 0.41
N ARG A 11 -6.10 -47.71 0.21
CA ARG A 11 -6.32 -46.25 0.12
C ARG A 11 -5.99 -45.55 1.44
N LYS A 12 -6.38 -46.13 2.58
CA LYS A 12 -6.03 -45.58 3.91
C LYS A 12 -4.54 -45.65 4.17
N LEU A 13 -3.87 -46.78 3.88
CA LEU A 13 -2.44 -46.94 4.04
C LEU A 13 -1.64 -45.97 3.14
N ALA A 14 -2.03 -45.87 1.88
CA ALA A 14 -1.39 -44.91 0.95
C ALA A 14 -1.58 -43.45 1.40
N PHE A 15 -2.76 -43.10 1.95
CA PHE A 15 -3.00 -41.77 2.52
C PHE A 15 -2.09 -41.49 3.71
N LEU A 16 -1.93 -42.43 4.63
CA LEU A 16 -1.05 -42.29 5.80
C LEU A 16 0.45 -42.17 5.38
N LEU A 17 0.89 -42.99 4.42
CA LEU A 17 2.26 -42.91 3.89
C LEU A 17 2.52 -41.57 3.22
N VAL A 18 1.61 -41.08 2.37
CA VAL A 18 1.76 -39.78 1.73
C VAL A 18 1.66 -38.64 2.78
N GLY A 19 0.82 -38.81 3.80
CA GLY A 19 0.74 -37.89 4.93
C GLY A 19 2.08 -37.83 5.70
N GLY A 20 2.71 -39.00 5.97
CA GLY A 20 4.03 -39.07 6.57
C GLY A 20 5.12 -38.39 5.73
N CYS A 21 5.16 -38.64 4.41
CA CYS A 21 6.04 -37.92 3.51
C CYS A 21 5.78 -36.40 3.52
N GLY A 22 4.52 -36.01 3.57
CA GLY A 22 4.12 -34.62 3.67
C GLY A 22 4.60 -33.95 4.96
N PHE A 23 4.51 -34.69 6.08
CA PHE A 23 5.03 -34.22 7.37
C PHE A 23 6.56 -34.07 7.36
N LEU A 24 7.30 -34.97 6.74
CA LEU A 24 8.74 -34.85 6.59
C LEU A 24 9.12 -33.64 5.72
N LEU A 25 8.44 -33.43 4.60
CA LEU A 25 8.66 -32.27 3.72
C LEU A 25 8.29 -30.97 4.44
N TYR A 26 7.19 -30.95 5.17
CA TYR A 26 6.80 -29.83 5.99
C TYR A 26 7.89 -29.45 7.00
N ASN A 27 8.39 -30.45 7.76
CA ASN A 27 9.45 -30.21 8.74
C ASN A 27 10.73 -29.73 8.05
N LEU A 28 11.12 -30.35 6.94
CA LEU A 28 12.31 -29.94 6.19
C LEU A 28 12.21 -28.48 5.75
N PHE A 29 11.11 -28.09 5.11
CA PHE A 29 10.92 -26.71 4.64
C PHE A 29 10.80 -25.72 5.79
N SER A 30 10.11 -26.08 6.88
CA SER A 30 9.99 -25.22 8.06
C SER A 30 11.36 -24.99 8.73
N GLN A 31 12.16 -26.04 8.90
CA GLN A 31 13.51 -25.93 9.47
C GLN A 31 14.44 -25.10 8.56
N LEU A 32 14.38 -25.30 7.26
CA LEU A 32 15.14 -24.46 6.32
C LEU A 32 14.75 -22.99 6.44
N LEU A 33 13.45 -22.68 6.58
CA LEU A 33 12.97 -21.30 6.75
C LEU A 33 13.41 -20.67 8.07
N VAL A 34 13.39 -21.45 9.17
CA VAL A 34 13.88 -20.97 10.47
C VAL A 34 15.40 -20.73 10.43
N HIS A 35 16.17 -21.71 9.96
CA HIS A 35 17.63 -21.66 10.10
C HIS A 35 18.33 -20.87 9.00
N LEU A 36 17.78 -20.85 7.75
CA LEU A 36 18.41 -20.13 6.64
C LEU A 36 17.82 -18.73 6.42
N ALA A 37 16.52 -18.55 6.72
CA ALA A 37 15.83 -17.28 6.48
C ALA A 37 15.50 -16.52 7.77
N GLY A 38 15.79 -17.07 8.96
CA GLY A 38 15.48 -16.45 10.24
C GLY A 38 13.99 -16.24 10.47
N ALA A 39 13.12 -17.04 9.82
CA ALA A 39 11.68 -16.87 9.91
C ALA A 39 11.16 -17.24 11.31
N PRO A 40 10.19 -16.50 11.88
CA PRO A 40 9.50 -16.91 13.09
C PRO A 40 8.88 -18.30 12.92
N ALA A 41 8.88 -19.10 13.99
CA ALA A 41 8.45 -20.51 13.94
C ALA A 41 7.04 -20.68 13.37
N GLU A 42 6.11 -19.80 13.72
CA GLU A 42 4.72 -19.81 13.22
C GLU A 42 4.66 -19.57 11.71
N VAL A 43 5.45 -18.64 11.21
CA VAL A 43 5.55 -18.32 9.77
C VAL A 43 6.25 -19.43 9.02
N ALA A 44 7.34 -19.96 9.56
CA ALA A 44 8.06 -21.09 8.99
C ALA A 44 7.15 -22.33 8.90
N ALA A 45 6.33 -22.59 9.92
CA ALA A 45 5.35 -23.66 9.92
C ALA A 45 4.28 -23.45 8.82
N PHE A 46 3.74 -22.25 8.71
CA PHE A 46 2.74 -21.92 7.68
C PHE A 46 3.30 -22.05 6.26
N LEU A 47 4.47 -21.47 6.00
CA LEU A 47 5.14 -21.56 4.69
C LEU A 47 5.65 -22.97 4.39
N GLY A 48 6.08 -23.72 5.40
CA GLY A 48 6.44 -25.12 5.26
C GLY A 48 5.28 -25.97 4.73
N VAL A 49 4.06 -25.73 5.25
CA VAL A 49 2.84 -26.36 4.71
C VAL A 49 2.61 -25.95 3.25
N LEU A 50 2.68 -24.66 2.94
CA LEU A 50 2.48 -24.16 1.57
C LEU A 50 3.50 -24.73 0.59
N SER A 51 4.76 -24.84 0.98
CA SER A 51 5.85 -25.38 0.14
C SER A 51 5.69 -26.88 -0.10
N ALA A 52 5.27 -27.64 0.91
CA ALA A 52 4.99 -29.07 0.78
C ALA A 52 3.70 -29.37 -0.02
N MET A 53 2.76 -28.44 -0.05
CA MET A 53 1.40 -28.59 -0.57
C MET A 53 1.32 -29.12 -2.02
N PRO A 54 2.05 -28.60 -3.01
CA PRO A 54 1.98 -29.11 -4.39
C PRO A 54 2.47 -30.56 -4.51
N ILE A 55 3.53 -30.90 -3.79
CA ILE A 55 4.14 -32.23 -3.81
C ILE A 55 3.20 -33.24 -3.17
N VAL A 56 2.68 -32.93 -1.99
CA VAL A 56 1.75 -33.77 -1.25
C VAL A 56 0.43 -33.92 -2.00
N PHE A 57 -0.08 -32.87 -2.64
CA PHE A 57 -1.26 -32.95 -3.50
C PHE A 57 -1.07 -33.97 -4.63
N LEU A 58 0.05 -33.90 -5.36
CA LEU A 58 0.33 -34.83 -6.45
C LEU A 58 0.47 -36.28 -5.96
N MET A 59 1.12 -36.47 -4.82
CA MET A 59 1.22 -37.77 -4.18
C MET A 59 -0.16 -38.29 -3.72
N GLN A 60 -0.95 -37.48 -3.03
CA GLN A 60 -2.32 -37.87 -2.62
C GLN A 60 -3.18 -38.22 -3.84
N ARG A 61 -3.17 -37.39 -4.86
CA ARG A 61 -3.94 -37.58 -6.08
C ARG A 61 -3.55 -38.87 -6.81
N ASN A 62 -2.25 -39.12 -7.00
CA ASN A 62 -1.76 -40.20 -7.85
C ASN A 62 -1.67 -41.55 -7.12
N PHE A 63 -1.26 -41.55 -5.85
CA PHE A 63 -1.00 -42.78 -5.09
C PHE A 63 -2.17 -43.16 -4.15
N ALA A 64 -2.67 -42.19 -3.34
CA ALA A 64 -3.67 -42.49 -2.35
C ALA A 64 -5.07 -42.63 -2.97
N PHE A 65 -5.50 -41.63 -3.72
CA PHE A 65 -6.85 -41.57 -4.26
C PHE A 65 -6.96 -41.99 -5.73
N ARG A 66 -5.87 -42.11 -6.47
CA ARG A 66 -5.81 -42.44 -7.91
C ARG A 66 -6.85 -41.67 -8.73
N HIS A 67 -7.00 -40.38 -8.38
CA HIS A 67 -8.03 -39.50 -8.96
C HIS A 67 -7.62 -39.01 -10.35
N ARG A 68 -8.50 -39.22 -11.34
CA ARG A 68 -8.25 -38.87 -12.75
C ARG A 68 -9.04 -37.66 -13.23
N GLY A 69 -9.77 -36.98 -12.32
CA GLY A 69 -10.57 -35.79 -12.64
C GLY A 69 -9.75 -34.51 -12.85
N GLY A 70 -10.42 -33.41 -13.16
CA GLY A 70 -9.77 -32.10 -13.47
C GLY A 70 -8.81 -31.63 -12.41
N LEU A 71 -7.54 -31.42 -12.80
CA LEU A 71 -6.44 -31.06 -11.90
C LEU A 71 -6.69 -29.75 -11.16
N SER A 72 -7.09 -28.71 -11.87
CA SER A 72 -7.25 -27.36 -11.31
C SER A 72 -8.32 -27.26 -10.23
N ARG A 73 -9.46 -27.95 -10.43
CA ARG A 73 -10.55 -27.94 -9.44
C ARG A 73 -10.18 -28.72 -8.18
N SER A 74 -9.56 -29.89 -8.35
CA SER A 74 -9.10 -30.70 -7.23
C SER A 74 -7.95 -30.04 -6.48
N PHE A 75 -7.04 -29.35 -7.18
CA PHE A 75 -5.95 -28.60 -6.57
C PHE A 75 -6.46 -27.37 -5.80
N ALA A 76 -7.37 -26.59 -6.36
CA ALA A 76 -7.97 -25.46 -5.68
C ALA A 76 -8.72 -25.89 -4.40
N ALA A 77 -9.50 -26.96 -4.48
CA ALA A 77 -10.19 -27.51 -3.31
C ALA A 77 -9.20 -28.05 -2.26
N TYR A 78 -8.11 -28.69 -2.69
CA TYR A 78 -7.05 -29.15 -1.82
C TYR A 78 -6.33 -27.97 -1.15
N CYS A 79 -5.96 -26.92 -1.89
CA CYS A 79 -5.34 -25.71 -1.33
C CYS A 79 -6.25 -25.03 -0.30
N GLY A 80 -7.55 -24.89 -0.61
CA GLY A 80 -8.52 -24.34 0.34
C GLY A 80 -8.60 -25.15 1.64
N LEU A 81 -8.58 -26.50 1.54
CA LEU A 81 -8.52 -27.36 2.70
C LEU A 81 -7.23 -27.20 3.51
N GLN A 82 -6.08 -27.08 2.85
CA GLN A 82 -4.80 -26.95 3.53
C GLN A 82 -4.63 -25.57 4.19
N LEU A 83 -5.14 -24.50 3.59
CA LEU A 83 -5.20 -23.18 4.22
C LEU A 83 -6.10 -23.20 5.47
N LEU A 84 -7.26 -23.85 5.36
CA LEU A 84 -8.15 -24.05 6.51
C LEU A 84 -7.46 -24.86 7.61
N ASN A 85 -6.77 -25.95 7.25
CA ASN A 85 -5.99 -26.75 8.19
C ASN A 85 -4.90 -25.92 8.88
N ALA A 86 -4.14 -25.14 8.13
CA ALA A 86 -3.08 -24.29 8.67
C ALA A 86 -3.64 -23.24 9.66
N ALA A 87 -4.76 -22.61 9.32
CA ALA A 87 -5.46 -21.68 10.21
C ALA A 87 -5.99 -22.39 11.48
N CYS A 88 -6.58 -23.58 11.33
CA CYS A 88 -7.03 -24.37 12.46
C CYS A 88 -5.87 -24.80 13.38
N ILE A 89 -4.73 -25.22 12.82
CA ILE A 89 -3.53 -25.56 13.60
C ILE A 89 -3.06 -24.34 14.39
N ALA A 90 -2.91 -23.18 13.73
CA ALA A 90 -2.46 -21.97 14.40
C ALA A 90 -3.38 -21.56 15.57
N LEU A 91 -4.70 -21.65 15.36
CA LEU A 91 -5.70 -21.39 16.42
C LEU A 91 -5.62 -22.43 17.55
N MET A 92 -5.47 -23.71 17.22
CA MET A 92 -5.36 -24.79 18.22
C MET A 92 -4.06 -24.64 19.05
N VAL A 93 -2.93 -24.30 18.40
CA VAL A 93 -1.66 -24.08 19.10
C VAL A 93 -1.76 -22.88 20.03
N ARG A 94 -2.36 -21.76 19.57
CA ARG A 94 -2.59 -20.59 20.42
C ARG A 94 -3.51 -20.91 21.60
N PHE A 95 -4.61 -21.64 21.37
CA PHE A 95 -5.52 -22.06 22.43
C PHE A 95 -4.85 -23.02 23.41
N GLY A 96 -4.07 -23.98 22.93
CA GLY A 96 -3.33 -24.89 23.78
C GLY A 96 -2.28 -24.21 24.67
N ARG A 97 -1.62 -23.17 24.16
CA ARG A 97 -0.73 -22.31 24.98
C ARG A 97 -1.51 -21.61 26.11
N SER A 98 -2.72 -21.12 25.85
CA SER A 98 -3.56 -20.52 26.89
C SER A 98 -4.02 -21.50 27.96
N LEU A 99 -3.99 -22.80 27.67
CA LEU A 99 -4.25 -23.89 28.62
C LEU A 99 -2.98 -24.42 29.31
N GLY A 100 -1.81 -23.81 29.06
CA GLY A 100 -0.53 -24.22 29.67
C GLY A 100 0.10 -25.47 29.06
N LEU A 101 -0.33 -25.90 27.85
CA LEU A 101 0.29 -27.03 27.16
C LEU A 101 1.66 -26.63 26.61
N THR A 102 2.63 -27.54 26.68
CA THR A 102 3.93 -27.34 26.03
C THR A 102 3.78 -27.32 24.51
N ASP A 103 4.67 -26.64 23.82
CA ASP A 103 4.57 -26.48 22.37
C ASP A 103 4.61 -27.83 21.63
N GLU A 104 5.41 -28.79 22.12
CA GLU A 104 5.51 -30.14 21.55
C GLU A 104 4.19 -30.91 21.62
N VAL A 105 3.56 -30.93 22.80
CA VAL A 105 2.27 -31.62 23.03
C VAL A 105 1.18 -30.96 22.20
N ASN A 106 1.21 -29.65 22.13
CA ASN A 106 0.21 -28.84 21.42
C ASN A 106 0.29 -29.06 19.88
N ILE A 107 1.50 -29.05 19.31
CA ILE A 107 1.73 -29.33 17.88
C ILE A 107 1.33 -30.78 17.53
N LEU A 108 1.67 -31.76 18.38
CA LEU A 108 1.30 -33.16 18.16
C LEU A 108 -0.22 -33.38 18.19
N ALA A 109 -0.90 -32.83 19.18
CA ALA A 109 -2.35 -32.95 19.34
C ALA A 109 -3.12 -32.30 18.19
N SER A 110 -2.72 -31.08 17.80
CA SER A 110 -3.32 -30.37 16.67
C SER A 110 -3.07 -31.07 15.35
N GLY A 111 -1.86 -31.56 15.13
CA GLY A 111 -1.50 -32.34 13.93
C GLY A 111 -2.30 -33.63 13.79
N ALA A 112 -2.47 -34.42 14.87
CA ALA A 112 -3.24 -35.65 14.86
C ALA A 112 -4.74 -35.41 14.54
N THR A 113 -5.33 -34.39 15.13
CA THR A 113 -6.74 -34.02 14.91
C THR A 113 -7.00 -33.64 13.45
N ILE A 114 -6.10 -32.89 12.86
CA ILE A 114 -6.24 -32.41 11.47
C ILE A 114 -6.06 -33.53 10.44
N VAL A 115 -5.21 -34.53 10.69
CA VAL A 115 -5.04 -35.67 9.78
C VAL A 115 -6.35 -36.40 9.59
N VAL A 116 -7.12 -36.67 10.65
CA VAL A 116 -8.41 -37.34 10.58
C VAL A 116 -9.43 -36.50 9.79
N LEU A 117 -9.53 -35.20 10.10
CA LEU A 117 -10.45 -34.30 9.43
C LEU A 117 -10.13 -34.18 7.93
N SER A 118 -8.85 -34.05 7.60
CA SER A 118 -8.37 -33.95 6.22
C SER A 118 -8.67 -35.20 5.40
N TYR A 119 -8.53 -36.40 5.98
CA TYR A 119 -8.88 -37.64 5.30
C TYR A 119 -10.37 -37.69 4.93
N LEU A 120 -11.26 -37.31 5.86
CA LEU A 120 -12.69 -37.29 5.63
C LEU A 120 -13.10 -36.30 4.53
N VAL A 121 -12.55 -35.11 4.56
CA VAL A 121 -12.84 -34.08 3.55
C VAL A 121 -12.24 -34.44 2.18
N MET A 122 -10.99 -34.91 2.14
CA MET A 122 -10.36 -35.33 0.88
C MET A 122 -11.07 -36.47 0.21
N SER A 123 -11.48 -37.49 0.98
CA SER A 123 -12.15 -38.68 0.42
C SER A 123 -13.54 -38.39 -0.12
N ARG A 124 -14.26 -37.41 0.45
CA ARG A 124 -15.67 -37.13 0.12
C ARG A 124 -15.85 -35.90 -0.80
N LEU A 125 -14.98 -34.89 -0.72
CA LEU A 125 -15.16 -33.60 -1.42
C LEU A 125 -14.09 -33.31 -2.48
N VAL A 126 -12.81 -33.62 -2.20
CA VAL A 126 -11.72 -33.22 -3.09
C VAL A 126 -11.50 -34.22 -4.23
N PHE A 127 -11.50 -35.53 -3.91
CA PHE A 127 -11.18 -36.62 -4.87
C PHE A 127 -12.37 -37.50 -5.18
N ARG A 128 -13.51 -36.92 -5.50
CA ARG A 128 -14.70 -37.65 -5.93
C ARG A 128 -14.53 -38.11 -7.38
N SER A 129 -14.63 -39.41 -7.65
CA SER A 129 -14.38 -40.03 -8.95
C SER A 129 -15.38 -39.60 -10.03
N ALA A 130 -14.91 -39.25 -11.19
CA ALA A 130 -15.63 -39.25 -12.46
C ALA A 130 -14.68 -39.77 -13.55
N ASP A 131 -15.17 -40.62 -14.42
CA ASP A 131 -14.46 -41.48 -15.35
C ASP A 131 -13.54 -40.82 -16.38
N ASP A 132 -12.62 -41.63 -16.86
CA ASP A 132 -11.50 -41.41 -17.78
C ASP A 132 -11.82 -40.78 -19.14
N LYS A 133 -10.98 -39.84 -19.52
CA LYS A 133 -10.47 -39.60 -20.89
C LYS A 133 -9.19 -38.74 -20.83
N ASP A 134 -8.09 -39.28 -21.40
CA ASP A 134 -6.95 -38.57 -22.00
C ASP A 134 -5.54 -38.86 -21.52
N VAL A 135 -4.91 -39.81 -22.23
CA VAL A 135 -3.44 -39.95 -22.30
C VAL A 135 -2.83 -38.83 -23.17
N ALA A 136 -3.55 -38.31 -24.17
CA ALA A 136 -3.10 -37.21 -25.01
C ALA A 136 -2.97 -35.86 -24.27
N ALA A 137 -3.72 -35.65 -23.17
CA ALA A 137 -3.63 -34.45 -22.35
C ALA A 137 -2.32 -34.37 -21.53
N ARG A 138 -1.57 -35.47 -21.34
CA ARG A 138 -0.36 -35.50 -20.51
C ARG A 138 0.86 -34.86 -21.19
N ILE A 139 0.92 -34.89 -22.53
CA ILE A 139 2.06 -34.29 -23.27
C ILE A 139 1.92 -32.78 -23.34
N SER A 140 0.70 -32.23 -23.39
CA SER A 140 0.43 -30.80 -23.41
C SER A 140 0.51 -30.14 -22.02
N ALA A 141 0.62 -30.92 -20.92
CA ALA A 141 0.62 -30.41 -19.55
C ALA A 141 2.01 -30.02 -19.03
N ARG A 142 3.11 -30.53 -19.57
CA ARG A 142 4.48 -30.27 -19.11
C ARG A 142 4.83 -28.77 -18.98
N PRO A 143 4.56 -27.91 -19.97
CA PRO A 143 4.88 -26.47 -19.85
C PRO A 143 4.05 -25.76 -18.78
N ARG A 144 2.84 -26.23 -18.48
CA ARG A 144 1.99 -25.65 -17.42
C ARG A 144 2.51 -25.98 -16.02
N TYR A 145 3.01 -27.19 -15.79
CA TYR A 145 3.60 -27.57 -14.51
C TYR A 145 4.91 -26.84 -14.25
N LEU A 146 5.74 -26.66 -15.29
CA LEU A 146 6.97 -25.87 -15.18
C LEU A 146 6.64 -24.42 -14.81
N ALA A 147 5.65 -23.79 -15.48
CA ALA A 147 5.23 -22.45 -15.18
C ALA A 147 4.68 -22.31 -13.75
N LEU A 148 3.91 -23.28 -13.26
CA LEU A 148 3.44 -23.31 -11.87
C LEU A 148 4.57 -23.48 -10.87
N GLY A 149 5.54 -24.35 -11.16
CA GLY A 149 6.74 -24.54 -10.31
C GLY A 149 7.59 -23.26 -10.22
N LEU A 150 7.81 -22.60 -11.35
CA LEU A 150 8.54 -21.32 -11.39
C LEU A 150 7.79 -20.19 -10.67
N ALA A 151 6.44 -20.12 -10.82
CA ALA A 151 5.62 -19.18 -10.09
C ALA A 151 5.70 -19.41 -8.58
N ALA A 152 5.63 -20.67 -8.13
CA ALA A 152 5.75 -21.02 -6.71
C ALA A 152 7.14 -20.66 -6.15
N ALA A 153 8.20 -21.00 -6.87
CA ALA A 153 9.57 -20.68 -6.47
C ALA A 153 9.79 -19.16 -6.37
N SER A 154 9.33 -18.39 -7.38
CA SER A 154 9.40 -16.94 -7.38
C SER A 154 8.60 -16.35 -6.21
N THR A 155 7.41 -16.89 -5.93
CA THR A 155 6.55 -16.44 -4.83
C THR A 155 7.23 -16.63 -3.48
N ILE A 156 7.79 -17.81 -3.22
CA ILE A 156 8.50 -18.07 -1.96
C ILE A 156 9.72 -17.13 -1.83
N ALA A 157 10.50 -17.01 -2.89
CA ALA A 157 11.67 -16.13 -2.88
C ALA A 157 11.32 -14.66 -2.65
N SER A 158 10.25 -14.15 -3.28
CA SER A 158 9.79 -12.75 -3.08
C SER A 158 9.23 -12.52 -1.68
N ILE A 159 8.48 -13.48 -1.12
CA ILE A 159 7.99 -13.40 0.26
C ILE A 159 9.17 -13.30 1.22
N VAL A 160 10.15 -14.20 1.11
CA VAL A 160 11.33 -14.20 1.99
C VAL A 160 12.13 -12.89 1.84
N ALA A 161 12.30 -12.40 0.61
CA ALA A 161 13.04 -11.17 0.35
C ALA A 161 12.33 -9.93 0.94
N ILE A 162 11.02 -9.82 0.80
CA ILE A 162 10.24 -8.70 1.35
C ILE A 162 10.14 -8.80 2.88
N ALA A 163 9.89 -10.02 3.40
CA ALA A 163 9.74 -10.25 4.82
C ALA A 163 11.04 -10.01 5.62
N GLY A 164 12.19 -10.08 4.97
CA GLY A 164 13.47 -9.75 5.60
C GLY A 164 13.83 -8.27 5.61
N LEU A 165 12.97 -7.38 5.12
CA LEU A 165 13.22 -5.93 5.11
C LEU A 165 12.95 -5.32 6.49
N PRO A 166 13.77 -4.36 6.93
CA PRO A 166 13.57 -3.71 8.20
C PRO A 166 12.32 -2.81 8.20
N VAL A 167 11.65 -2.73 9.36
CA VAL A 167 10.51 -1.84 9.59
C VAL A 167 10.93 -0.74 10.55
N SER A 168 10.65 0.50 10.18
CA SER A 168 10.92 1.69 10.96
C SER A 168 9.63 2.48 11.26
N MET A 169 9.73 3.43 12.17
CA MET A 169 8.68 4.38 12.50
C MET A 169 9.26 5.78 12.57
N LEU A 170 8.56 6.76 11.99
CA LEU A 170 8.84 8.17 12.28
C LEU A 170 8.21 8.53 13.63
N ALA A 171 9.02 8.68 14.67
CA ALA A 171 8.56 8.96 16.03
C ALA A 171 7.74 10.26 16.11
N GLY A 172 8.15 11.31 15.40
CA GLY A 172 7.45 12.59 15.33
C GLY A 172 6.15 12.61 14.51
N ALA A 173 5.84 11.50 13.79
CA ALA A 173 4.64 11.41 12.95
C ALA A 173 3.46 10.73 13.68
N GLY A 174 3.01 11.32 14.76
CA GLY A 174 1.89 10.80 15.57
C GLY A 174 0.57 10.64 14.79
N HIS A 175 0.44 11.31 13.66
CA HIS A 175 -0.69 11.24 12.75
C HIS A 175 -0.55 10.18 11.64
N ASP A 176 0.59 9.48 11.54
CA ASP A 176 0.87 8.44 10.53
C ASP A 176 1.21 7.10 11.20
N ASP A 177 2.50 6.73 11.25
CA ASP A 177 2.96 5.41 11.73
C ASP A 177 2.44 5.07 13.12
N ALA A 178 2.57 6.01 14.06
CA ALA A 178 2.14 5.80 15.44
C ALA A 178 0.61 5.62 15.52
N TRP A 179 -0.16 6.41 14.76
CA TRP A 179 -1.61 6.29 14.72
C TRP A 179 -2.06 4.89 14.32
N PHE A 180 -1.48 4.31 13.26
CA PHE A 180 -1.93 3.02 12.74
C PHE A 180 -1.75 1.87 13.73
N TRP A 181 -0.55 1.75 14.33
CA TRP A 181 -0.32 0.62 15.24
C TRP A 181 -1.00 0.82 16.60
N GLN A 182 -1.11 2.05 17.12
CA GLN A 182 -1.81 2.33 18.36
C GLN A 182 -3.31 2.04 18.26
N ARG A 183 -3.96 2.40 17.13
CA ARG A 183 -5.37 2.06 16.89
C ARG A 183 -5.56 0.55 16.73
N ALA A 184 -4.62 -0.13 16.09
CA ALA A 184 -4.65 -1.60 16.02
C ALA A 184 -4.50 -2.25 17.40
N GLU A 185 -3.62 -1.74 18.25
CA GLU A 185 -3.46 -2.20 19.63
C GLU A 185 -4.75 -1.99 20.44
N SER A 186 -5.40 -0.84 20.27
CA SER A 186 -6.71 -0.57 20.90
C SER A 186 -7.77 -1.57 20.45
N ILE A 187 -7.82 -1.91 19.15
CA ILE A 187 -8.73 -2.93 18.59
C ILE A 187 -8.48 -4.29 19.25
N VAL A 188 -7.23 -4.72 19.35
CA VAL A 188 -6.85 -5.98 19.99
C VAL A 188 -7.23 -5.99 21.47
N GLY A 189 -7.12 -4.84 22.16
CA GLY A 189 -7.55 -4.64 23.53
C GLY A 189 -9.06 -4.53 23.73
N GLY A 190 -9.88 -4.62 22.66
CA GLY A 190 -11.34 -4.52 22.73
C GLY A 190 -11.89 -3.09 22.85
N ALA A 191 -11.04 -2.06 22.75
CA ALA A 191 -11.41 -0.66 22.90
C ALA A 191 -11.68 0.06 21.57
N TRP A 192 -11.97 -0.69 20.51
CA TRP A 192 -12.14 -0.18 19.13
C TRP A 192 -10.91 0.69 18.72
N LEU A 193 -11.12 1.94 18.28
CA LEU A 193 -10.02 2.85 17.93
C LEU A 193 -9.49 3.64 19.16
N GLY A 194 -9.84 3.27 20.39
CA GLY A 194 -9.43 3.92 21.63
C GLY A 194 -10.34 5.06 22.05
N ALA A 195 -9.85 5.90 22.97
CA ALA A 195 -10.59 7.08 23.41
C ALA A 195 -10.80 8.08 22.27
N TYR A 196 -11.90 8.84 22.34
CA TYR A 196 -12.15 9.87 21.33
C TYR A 196 -11.20 11.06 21.54
N GLU A 197 -10.47 11.41 20.51
CA GLU A 197 -9.51 12.50 20.47
C GLU A 197 -9.44 13.08 19.05
N PRO A 198 -8.76 14.22 18.81
CA PRO A 198 -8.71 14.88 17.50
C PRO A 198 -8.28 13.99 16.34
N LEU A 199 -7.50 12.95 16.60
CA LEU A 199 -6.98 12.04 15.58
C LEU A 199 -7.80 10.75 15.44
N THR A 200 -8.75 10.44 16.31
CA THR A 200 -9.42 9.12 16.37
C THR A 200 -10.12 8.74 15.07
N LEU A 201 -10.94 9.63 14.50
CA LEU A 201 -11.69 9.38 13.27
C LEU A 201 -11.07 10.03 12.02
N MET A 202 -9.81 10.40 12.09
CA MET A 202 -9.12 11.12 11.02
C MET A 202 -8.86 10.25 9.80
N LYS A 203 -8.55 8.97 10.01
CA LYS A 203 -8.23 7.99 8.96
C LYS A 203 -9.11 6.76 9.10
N GLY A 204 -9.26 6.04 7.97
CA GLY A 204 -10.05 4.81 7.93
C GLY A 204 -9.42 3.66 8.73
N ALA A 205 -10.26 2.82 9.33
CA ALA A 205 -9.87 1.69 10.17
C ALA A 205 -9.31 0.48 9.38
N GLY A 206 -9.29 0.52 8.04
CA GLY A 206 -8.94 -0.65 7.22
C GLY A 206 -7.53 -1.19 7.43
N TYR A 207 -6.54 -0.33 7.68
CA TYR A 207 -5.17 -0.75 7.99
C TYR A 207 -4.98 -1.12 9.47
N PRO A 208 -5.48 -0.37 10.46
CA PRO A 208 -5.53 -0.84 11.84
C PRO A 208 -6.17 -2.22 12.01
N LEU A 209 -7.27 -2.52 11.33
CA LEU A 209 -7.88 -3.86 11.32
C LEU A 209 -6.95 -4.93 10.73
N PHE A 210 -6.21 -4.63 9.68
CA PHE A 210 -5.19 -5.53 9.12
C PHE A 210 -4.06 -5.80 10.11
N LEU A 211 -3.54 -4.76 10.77
CA LEU A 211 -2.49 -4.88 11.80
C LEU A 211 -2.99 -5.69 13.00
N ALA A 212 -4.20 -5.42 13.48
CA ALA A 212 -4.83 -6.15 14.58
C ALA A 212 -5.01 -7.64 14.22
N LEU A 213 -5.42 -7.94 12.99
CA LEU A 213 -5.55 -9.30 12.48
C LEU A 213 -4.19 -9.99 12.42
N ALA A 214 -3.17 -9.35 11.84
CA ALA A 214 -1.81 -9.88 11.78
C ALA A 214 -1.28 -10.18 13.18
N HIS A 215 -1.41 -9.23 14.12
CA HIS A 215 -1.03 -9.41 15.52
C HIS A 215 -1.77 -10.59 16.17
N THR A 216 -3.09 -10.70 15.95
CA THR A 216 -3.92 -11.78 16.52
C THR A 216 -3.48 -13.16 16.05
N PHE A 217 -3.01 -13.27 14.80
CA PHE A 217 -2.46 -14.53 14.27
C PHE A 217 -0.96 -14.72 14.54
N GLY A 218 -0.30 -13.82 15.24
CA GLY A 218 1.15 -13.87 15.51
C GLY A 218 2.00 -13.71 14.25
N LEU A 219 1.47 -13.08 13.19
CA LEU A 219 2.20 -12.83 11.95
C LEU A 219 2.96 -11.51 12.05
N PRO A 220 4.28 -11.49 11.89
CA PRO A 220 5.04 -10.24 11.74
C PRO A 220 4.51 -9.42 10.56
N LEU A 221 4.59 -8.10 10.67
CA LEU A 221 4.00 -7.18 9.70
C LEU A 221 4.51 -7.40 8.28
N THR A 222 5.83 -7.51 8.12
CA THR A 222 6.46 -7.73 6.80
C THR A 222 6.00 -9.04 6.16
N TRP A 223 5.85 -10.11 6.96
CA TRP A 223 5.33 -11.39 6.50
C TRP A 223 3.85 -11.29 6.10
N ALA A 224 3.03 -10.62 6.92
CA ALA A 224 1.61 -10.43 6.60
C ALA A 224 1.42 -9.64 5.29
N GLN A 225 2.19 -8.57 5.10
CA GLN A 225 2.17 -7.77 3.86
C GLN A 225 2.68 -8.56 2.65
N ALA A 226 3.80 -9.30 2.80
CA ALA A 226 4.36 -10.12 1.72
C ALA A 226 3.40 -11.23 1.29
N LEU A 227 2.75 -11.93 2.23
CA LEU A 227 1.76 -12.97 1.95
C LEU A 227 0.52 -12.42 1.26
N LEU A 228 0.02 -11.27 1.71
CA LEU A 228 -1.12 -10.58 1.08
C LEU A 228 -0.77 -10.21 -0.37
N TYR A 229 0.38 -9.61 -0.60
CA TYR A 229 0.83 -9.18 -1.92
C TYR A 229 1.09 -10.38 -2.85
N ALA A 230 1.75 -11.42 -2.37
CA ALA A 230 1.98 -12.65 -3.12
C ALA A 230 0.66 -13.32 -3.53
N SER A 231 -0.32 -13.38 -2.62
CA SER A 231 -1.65 -13.90 -2.91
C SER A 231 -2.35 -13.11 -4.01
N ALA A 232 -2.26 -11.78 -3.97
CA ALA A 232 -2.84 -10.88 -4.96
C ALA A 232 -2.21 -11.08 -6.35
N THR A 233 -0.88 -11.18 -6.43
CA THR A 233 -0.16 -11.37 -7.70
C THR A 233 -0.42 -12.74 -8.32
N LEU A 234 -0.48 -13.79 -7.51
CA LEU A 234 -0.83 -15.14 -7.96
C LEU A 234 -2.27 -15.21 -8.49
N LEU A 235 -3.22 -14.62 -7.76
CA LEU A 235 -4.62 -14.60 -8.15
C LEU A 235 -4.80 -13.84 -9.46
N LEU A 236 -4.10 -12.72 -9.63
CA LEU A 236 -4.14 -11.94 -10.87
C LEU A 236 -3.50 -12.70 -12.04
N GLY A 237 -2.34 -13.30 -11.84
CA GLY A 237 -1.69 -14.13 -12.86
C GLY A 237 -2.61 -15.27 -13.33
N TRP A 238 -3.30 -15.93 -12.39
CA TRP A 238 -4.30 -16.95 -12.70
C TRP A 238 -5.48 -16.37 -13.50
N ALA A 239 -5.96 -15.17 -13.16
CA ALA A 239 -7.03 -14.49 -13.91
C ALA A 239 -6.60 -14.20 -15.36
N VAL A 240 -5.39 -13.68 -15.57
CA VAL A 240 -4.83 -13.44 -16.91
C VAL A 240 -4.69 -14.75 -17.69
N HIS A 241 -4.22 -15.82 -17.06
CA HIS A 241 -4.19 -17.14 -17.70
C HIS A 241 -5.58 -17.63 -18.13
N ARG A 242 -6.59 -17.50 -17.26
CA ARG A 242 -7.97 -17.88 -17.58
C ARG A 242 -8.57 -17.09 -18.75
N LEU A 243 -8.26 -15.79 -18.82
CA LEU A 243 -8.77 -14.91 -19.87
C LEU A 243 -8.03 -15.06 -21.21
N GLY A 244 -6.70 -15.21 -21.16
CA GLY A 244 -5.84 -15.22 -22.32
C GLY A 244 -5.31 -16.58 -22.78
N GLY A 245 -5.45 -17.64 -21.97
CA GLY A 245 -4.98 -18.98 -22.28
C GLY A 245 -3.45 -19.15 -22.35
N ARG A 246 -2.66 -18.16 -21.90
CA ARG A 246 -1.21 -18.09 -22.06
C ARG A 246 -0.48 -18.26 -20.74
N PRO A 247 0.02 -19.45 -20.40
CA PRO A 247 0.66 -19.71 -19.10
C PRO A 247 1.94 -18.90 -18.92
N TRP A 248 2.75 -18.71 -19.97
CA TRP A 248 4.01 -17.97 -19.89
C TRP A 248 3.81 -16.46 -19.73
N LEU A 249 2.78 -15.87 -20.36
CA LEU A 249 2.42 -14.47 -20.15
C LEU A 249 1.98 -14.24 -18.68
N ALA A 250 1.14 -15.13 -18.17
CA ALA A 250 0.69 -15.08 -16.79
C ALA A 250 1.84 -15.26 -15.79
N LEU A 251 2.79 -16.18 -16.07
CA LEU A 251 3.99 -16.38 -15.28
C LEU A 251 4.86 -15.12 -15.27
N ALA A 252 5.17 -14.58 -16.47
CA ALA A 252 6.02 -13.40 -16.59
C ALA A 252 5.41 -12.19 -15.88
N LEU A 253 4.09 -11.99 -16.01
CA LEU A 253 3.36 -10.97 -15.26
C LEU A 253 3.47 -11.19 -13.74
N THR A 254 3.25 -12.43 -13.27
CA THR A 254 3.31 -12.75 -11.83
C THR A 254 4.70 -12.45 -11.27
N ILE A 255 5.77 -12.89 -11.95
CA ILE A 255 7.15 -12.62 -11.54
C ILE A 255 7.42 -11.11 -11.57
N ALA A 256 7.06 -10.41 -12.64
CA ALA A 256 7.24 -8.96 -12.74
C ALA A 256 6.51 -8.19 -11.63
N LEU A 257 5.34 -8.64 -11.20
CA LEU A 257 4.62 -8.03 -10.08
C LEU A 257 5.27 -8.33 -8.73
N GLN A 258 5.71 -9.57 -8.51
CA GLN A 258 6.32 -9.99 -7.24
C GLN A 258 7.64 -9.29 -6.96
N TRP A 259 8.41 -8.98 -7.99
CA TRP A 259 9.74 -8.36 -7.88
C TRP A 259 9.74 -6.87 -8.23
N GLN A 260 8.58 -6.22 -8.38
CA GLN A 260 8.54 -4.79 -8.64
C GLN A 260 9.07 -4.00 -7.43
N PRO A 261 9.85 -2.93 -7.67
CA PRO A 261 10.66 -2.31 -6.63
C PRO A 261 9.85 -1.61 -5.54
N ALA A 262 8.66 -1.11 -5.84
CA ALA A 262 7.82 -0.47 -4.83
C ALA A 262 7.35 -1.46 -3.74
N ALA A 263 7.29 -2.78 -4.02
CA ALA A 263 7.03 -3.79 -3.01
C ALA A 263 8.19 -3.95 -1.99
N PHE A 264 9.38 -3.50 -2.36
CA PHE A 264 10.56 -3.49 -1.49
C PHE A 264 10.77 -2.13 -0.77
N ALA A 265 9.82 -1.20 -0.90
CA ALA A 265 9.87 0.13 -0.29
C ALA A 265 9.01 0.26 0.97
N TRP A 266 8.60 -0.85 1.59
CA TRP A 266 7.68 -0.87 2.75
C TRP A 266 8.43 -0.73 4.09
N GLY A 267 9.33 0.24 4.16
CA GLY A 267 10.16 0.45 5.35
C GLY A 267 9.45 1.14 6.53
N ARG A 268 8.16 1.52 6.42
CA ARG A 268 7.40 2.20 7.48
C ARG A 268 6.05 1.53 7.72
N VAL A 269 5.46 1.74 8.90
CA VAL A 269 4.11 1.23 9.24
C VAL A 269 3.05 2.13 8.62
N LEU A 270 2.85 2.00 7.31
CA LEU A 270 1.92 2.82 6.54
C LEU A 270 0.87 1.98 5.82
N ARG A 271 -0.36 2.50 5.79
CA ARG A 271 -1.50 1.89 5.07
C ARG A 271 -1.25 1.71 3.57
N ASP A 272 -0.37 2.51 3.01
CA ASP A 272 0.00 2.48 1.59
C ASP A 272 0.63 1.14 1.18
N ASN A 273 1.29 0.45 2.10
CA ASN A 273 1.97 -0.83 1.86
C ASN A 273 1.01 -1.95 1.41
N ILE A 274 -0.27 -1.91 1.81
CA ILE A 274 -1.26 -2.92 1.42
C ILE A 274 -2.12 -2.51 0.22
N THR A 275 -2.09 -1.24 -0.18
CA THR A 275 -2.99 -0.72 -1.24
C THR A 275 -2.75 -1.37 -2.59
N ALA A 276 -1.51 -1.66 -2.94
CA ALA A 276 -1.16 -2.38 -4.16
C ALA A 276 -1.81 -3.78 -4.19
N ALA A 277 -1.74 -4.53 -3.09
CA ALA A 277 -2.37 -5.84 -2.98
C ALA A 277 -3.89 -5.76 -3.08
N GLN A 278 -4.51 -4.79 -2.40
CA GLN A 278 -5.96 -4.60 -2.42
C GLN A 278 -6.46 -4.32 -3.85
N VAL A 279 -5.81 -3.43 -4.58
CA VAL A 279 -6.16 -3.09 -5.98
C VAL A 279 -5.99 -4.30 -6.89
N LEU A 280 -4.89 -5.06 -6.77
CA LEU A 280 -4.67 -6.29 -7.54
C LEU A 280 -5.72 -7.36 -7.23
N LEU A 281 -6.13 -7.51 -5.96
CA LEU A 281 -7.19 -8.45 -5.56
C LEU A 281 -8.55 -8.07 -6.16
N ILE A 282 -8.93 -6.79 -6.11
CA ILE A 282 -10.17 -6.30 -6.74
C ILE A 282 -10.15 -6.62 -8.23
N LEU A 283 -9.07 -6.25 -8.92
CA LEU A 283 -8.91 -6.48 -10.35
C LEU A 283 -8.95 -7.99 -10.68
N ALA A 284 -8.23 -8.81 -9.94
CA ALA A 284 -8.21 -10.25 -10.14
C ALA A 284 -9.60 -10.88 -9.95
N CYS A 285 -10.34 -10.49 -8.91
CA CYS A 285 -11.68 -10.99 -8.66
C CYS A 285 -12.66 -10.61 -9.78
N VAL A 286 -12.64 -9.37 -10.27
CA VAL A 286 -13.46 -8.94 -11.41
C VAL A 286 -13.10 -9.73 -12.68
N MET A 287 -11.81 -9.93 -12.93
CA MET A 287 -11.33 -10.73 -14.06
C MET A 287 -11.76 -12.20 -13.98
N HIS A 288 -11.71 -12.80 -12.77
CA HIS A 288 -12.21 -14.18 -12.53
C HIS A 288 -13.72 -14.29 -12.68
N ALA A 289 -14.47 -13.27 -12.27
CA ALA A 289 -15.91 -13.20 -12.50
C ALA A 289 -16.20 -13.20 -14.01
N ALA A 290 -15.50 -12.40 -14.77
CA ALA A 290 -15.63 -12.31 -16.22
C ALA A 290 -15.24 -13.62 -16.93
N ALA A 291 -14.14 -14.27 -16.51
CA ALA A 291 -13.79 -15.59 -17.02
C ALA A 291 -14.89 -16.62 -16.71
N SER A 292 -15.50 -16.55 -15.51
CA SER A 292 -16.61 -17.43 -15.13
C SER A 292 -17.87 -17.20 -15.98
N LEU A 293 -18.18 -15.95 -16.31
CA LEU A 293 -19.29 -15.59 -17.20
C LEU A 293 -19.07 -16.16 -18.62
N ARG A 294 -17.82 -16.11 -19.14
CA ARG A 294 -17.44 -16.75 -20.41
C ARG A 294 -17.62 -18.27 -20.38
N ASP A 295 -17.32 -18.89 -19.22
CA ASP A 295 -17.50 -20.32 -19.01
C ASP A 295 -18.99 -20.69 -18.77
N GLY A 296 -19.95 -19.77 -18.98
CA GLY A 296 -21.38 -19.97 -18.75
C GLY A 296 -21.81 -20.00 -17.29
N ARG A 297 -20.91 -19.69 -16.35
CA ARG A 297 -21.14 -19.69 -14.89
C ARG A 297 -21.57 -18.29 -14.42
N ARG A 298 -22.24 -18.19 -13.26
CA ARG A 298 -22.74 -16.89 -12.76
C ARG A 298 -21.66 -15.94 -12.26
N GLY A 299 -20.53 -16.43 -11.77
CA GLY A 299 -19.40 -15.62 -11.28
C GLY A 299 -19.69 -14.80 -10.01
N LEU A 300 -20.82 -14.99 -9.34
CA LEU A 300 -21.28 -14.17 -8.20
C LEU A 300 -20.31 -14.19 -7.02
N GLY A 301 -19.70 -15.34 -6.70
CA GLY A 301 -18.72 -15.44 -5.61
C GLY A 301 -17.48 -14.56 -5.84
N TRP A 302 -17.05 -14.44 -7.10
CA TRP A 302 -15.94 -13.55 -7.45
C TRP A 302 -16.34 -12.07 -7.39
N MET A 303 -17.58 -11.74 -7.77
CA MET A 303 -18.10 -10.37 -7.64
C MET A 303 -18.28 -9.99 -6.17
N ALA A 304 -18.76 -10.90 -5.34
CA ALA A 304 -18.85 -10.69 -3.89
C ALA A 304 -17.45 -10.46 -3.28
N ALA A 305 -16.47 -11.27 -3.65
CA ALA A 305 -15.08 -11.09 -3.20
C ALA A 305 -14.50 -9.75 -3.66
N ALA A 306 -14.76 -9.36 -4.93
CA ALA A 306 -14.34 -8.04 -5.44
C ALA A 306 -14.95 -6.90 -4.62
N GLY A 307 -16.23 -7.01 -4.27
CA GLY A 307 -16.92 -6.03 -3.43
C GLY A 307 -16.33 -5.95 -2.02
N LEU A 308 -16.12 -7.09 -1.35
CA LEU A 308 -15.49 -7.11 -0.03
C LEU A 308 -14.11 -6.47 -0.05
N MET A 309 -13.29 -6.77 -1.06
CA MET A 309 -11.96 -6.14 -1.23
C MET A 309 -12.07 -4.64 -1.52
N ALA A 310 -13.03 -4.20 -2.32
CA ALA A 310 -13.29 -2.78 -2.59
C ALA A 310 -13.74 -2.05 -1.31
N GLY A 311 -14.62 -2.65 -0.51
CA GLY A 311 -15.01 -2.12 0.80
C GLY A 311 -13.84 -2.00 1.77
N TRP A 312 -12.96 -3.02 1.81
CA TRP A 312 -11.74 -2.94 2.62
C TRP A 312 -10.80 -1.85 2.12
N PHE A 313 -10.60 -1.72 0.81
CA PHE A 313 -9.80 -0.65 0.20
C PHE A 313 -10.36 0.73 0.54
N TRP A 314 -11.70 0.90 0.50
CA TRP A 314 -12.37 2.14 0.89
C TRP A 314 -12.14 2.48 2.37
N CYS A 315 -12.17 1.51 3.26
CA CYS A 315 -11.81 1.69 4.68
C CYS A 315 -10.31 1.95 4.91
N THR A 316 -9.45 1.64 3.93
CA THR A 316 -7.99 1.85 4.03
C THR A 316 -7.58 3.23 3.50
N ARG A 317 -8.17 3.67 2.38
CA ARG A 317 -7.82 4.92 1.70
C ARG A 317 -9.07 5.70 1.31
N GLU A 318 -9.17 6.91 1.80
CA GLU A 318 -10.30 7.82 1.56
C GLU A 318 -10.35 8.31 0.10
N ASP A 319 -9.20 8.34 -0.59
CA ASP A 319 -9.04 8.79 -1.97
C ASP A 319 -9.30 7.69 -3.02
N SER A 320 -9.93 6.57 -2.65
CA SER A 320 -10.13 5.38 -3.49
C SER A 320 -10.97 5.59 -4.76
N VAL A 321 -11.62 6.74 -4.91
CA VAL A 321 -12.49 7.08 -6.06
C VAL A 321 -11.80 6.97 -7.42
N TRP A 322 -10.48 7.13 -7.48
CA TRP A 322 -9.69 7.01 -8.71
C TRP A 322 -9.76 5.61 -9.36
N LEU A 323 -10.15 4.59 -8.61
CA LEU A 323 -10.31 3.23 -9.12
C LEU A 323 -11.60 3.06 -9.95
N LEU A 324 -12.64 3.89 -9.68
CA LEU A 324 -13.98 3.75 -10.24
C LEU A 324 -14.03 3.82 -11.78
N PRO A 325 -13.32 4.74 -12.47
CA PRO A 325 -13.40 4.81 -13.94
C PRO A 325 -12.97 3.50 -14.62
N GLY A 326 -11.87 2.90 -14.18
CA GLY A 326 -11.42 1.62 -14.74
C GLY A 326 -12.33 0.44 -14.36
N LEU A 327 -12.86 0.42 -13.12
CA LEU A 327 -13.87 -0.58 -12.74
C LEU A 327 -15.15 -0.45 -13.58
N ALA A 328 -15.61 0.77 -13.84
CA ALA A 328 -16.75 1.01 -14.71
C ALA A 328 -16.51 0.47 -16.12
N ILE A 329 -15.32 0.68 -16.69
CA ILE A 329 -14.94 0.10 -17.99
C ILE A 329 -15.04 -1.43 -17.95
N LEU A 330 -14.49 -2.08 -16.93
CA LEU A 330 -14.52 -3.53 -16.78
C LEU A 330 -15.95 -4.08 -16.64
N LEU A 331 -16.78 -3.41 -15.87
CA LEU A 331 -18.16 -3.81 -15.63
C LEU A 331 -19.08 -3.51 -16.81
N CYS A 332 -18.99 -2.32 -17.42
CA CYS A 332 -19.86 -1.93 -18.54
C CYS A 332 -19.57 -2.72 -19.82
N THR A 333 -18.30 -3.05 -20.08
CA THR A 333 -17.94 -3.83 -21.27
C THR A 333 -18.21 -5.33 -21.10
N GLY A 334 -18.48 -5.79 -19.89
CA GLY A 334 -18.71 -7.20 -19.58
C GLY A 334 -17.58 -8.11 -20.05
N LEU A 335 -16.35 -7.53 -20.18
CA LEU A 335 -15.22 -8.19 -20.81
C LEU A 335 -15.63 -8.86 -22.11
N THR A 336 -15.94 -8.04 -23.08
CA THR A 336 -16.46 -8.34 -24.42
C THR A 336 -16.08 -9.73 -24.94
N GLY A 337 -17.02 -10.59 -25.04
CA GLY A 337 -16.88 -12.00 -25.42
C GLY A 337 -18.09 -12.81 -25.02
N VAL A 338 -18.92 -12.27 -24.12
CA VAL A 338 -20.26 -12.77 -23.90
C VAL A 338 -21.13 -12.23 -25.04
N ARG A 339 -21.63 -13.10 -25.93
CA ARG A 339 -22.65 -12.72 -26.91
C ARG A 339 -23.75 -11.96 -26.18
N HIS A 340 -24.02 -10.72 -26.58
CA HIS A 340 -25.03 -9.87 -25.97
C HIS A 340 -26.43 -10.49 -26.14
N GLY A 341 -26.83 -11.29 -25.18
CA GLY A 341 -28.20 -11.77 -25.02
C GLY A 341 -28.73 -11.32 -23.64
N GLY A 342 -30.00 -11.07 -23.50
CA GLY A 342 -30.60 -10.54 -22.28
C GLY A 342 -30.21 -11.29 -20.99
N ALA A 343 -29.96 -12.59 -21.07
CA ALA A 343 -29.49 -13.42 -19.96
C ALA A 343 -28.07 -13.07 -19.49
N ALA A 344 -27.16 -12.71 -20.39
CA ALA A 344 -25.78 -12.32 -20.05
C ALA A 344 -25.74 -10.95 -19.40
N THR A 345 -26.48 -9.99 -19.93
CA THR A 345 -26.63 -8.66 -19.35
C THR A 345 -27.25 -8.73 -17.94
N ARG A 346 -28.28 -9.55 -17.74
CA ARG A 346 -28.89 -9.77 -16.42
C ARG A 346 -27.89 -10.36 -15.43
N ARG A 347 -27.06 -11.33 -15.84
CA ARG A 347 -26.02 -11.92 -14.97
C ARG A 347 -24.95 -10.90 -14.57
N LEU A 348 -24.55 -10.04 -15.51
CA LEU A 348 -23.59 -8.97 -15.24
C LEU A 348 -24.17 -7.93 -14.28
N ALA A 349 -25.40 -7.49 -14.51
CA ALA A 349 -26.11 -6.55 -13.63
C ALA A 349 -26.26 -7.12 -12.20
N LEU A 350 -26.64 -8.39 -12.08
CA LEU A 350 -26.71 -9.08 -10.79
C LEU A 350 -25.34 -9.18 -10.13
N GLY A 351 -24.28 -9.45 -10.90
CA GLY A 351 -22.92 -9.46 -10.41
C GLY A 351 -22.47 -8.09 -9.91
N ALA A 352 -22.73 -7.02 -10.66
CA ALA A 352 -22.43 -5.65 -10.26
C ALA A 352 -23.21 -5.24 -8.99
N ALA A 353 -24.49 -5.59 -8.90
CA ALA A 353 -25.31 -5.36 -7.69
C ALA A 353 -24.75 -6.14 -6.48
N CYS A 354 -24.33 -7.40 -6.67
CA CYS A 354 -23.70 -8.20 -5.64
C CYS A 354 -22.37 -7.55 -5.18
N MET A 355 -21.53 -7.09 -6.11
CA MET A 355 -20.30 -6.38 -5.80
C MET A 355 -20.57 -5.10 -5.01
N ALA A 356 -21.56 -4.28 -5.43
CA ALA A 356 -21.92 -3.05 -4.74
C ALA A 356 -22.45 -3.32 -3.30
N ALA A 357 -23.31 -4.33 -3.16
CA ALA A 357 -23.83 -4.74 -1.83
C ALA A 357 -22.71 -5.19 -0.90
N THR A 358 -21.81 -6.05 -1.37
CA THR A 358 -20.71 -6.57 -0.53
C THR A 358 -19.63 -5.52 -0.29
N ALA A 359 -19.45 -4.52 -1.18
CA ALA A 359 -18.57 -3.39 -0.95
C ALA A 359 -19.02 -2.50 0.23
N GLY A 360 -20.32 -2.46 0.52
CA GLY A 360 -20.86 -1.74 1.67
C GLY A 360 -20.73 -2.47 3.02
N VAL A 361 -20.36 -3.76 3.02
CA VAL A 361 -20.37 -4.57 4.26
C VAL A 361 -19.35 -4.05 5.28
N LEU A 362 -18.06 -4.02 4.92
CA LEU A 362 -17.03 -3.57 5.87
C LEU A 362 -17.15 -2.09 6.22
N PRO A 363 -17.38 -1.16 5.26
CA PRO A 363 -17.71 0.22 5.58
C PRO A 363 -18.90 0.34 6.54
N GLY A 364 -19.96 -0.42 6.31
CA GLY A 364 -21.14 -0.45 7.20
C GLY A 364 -20.80 -0.91 8.62
N VAL A 365 -19.98 -1.96 8.75
CA VAL A 365 -19.51 -2.45 10.05
C VAL A 365 -18.68 -1.39 10.77
N VAL A 366 -17.75 -0.73 10.06
CA VAL A 366 -16.89 0.32 10.63
C VAL A 366 -17.74 1.53 11.06
N MET A 367 -18.69 1.97 10.23
CA MET A 367 -19.61 3.06 10.58
C MET A 367 -20.50 2.72 11.78
N ALA A 368 -20.99 1.49 11.85
CA ALA A 368 -21.76 1.01 13.00
C ALA A 368 -20.92 0.97 14.28
N ALA A 369 -19.68 0.50 14.20
CA ALA A 369 -18.76 0.53 15.32
C ALA A 369 -18.45 1.96 15.78
N ASN A 370 -18.18 2.89 14.86
CA ASN A 370 -18.00 4.32 15.16
C ASN A 370 -19.26 4.93 15.80
N GLN A 371 -20.46 4.53 15.35
CA GLN A 371 -21.70 4.96 15.97
C GLN A 371 -21.85 4.46 17.41
N LEU A 372 -21.48 3.20 17.65
CA LEU A 372 -21.58 2.59 18.99
C LEU A 372 -20.58 3.19 19.98
N HIS A 373 -19.34 3.45 19.53
CA HIS A 373 -18.28 3.93 20.42
C HIS A 373 -18.21 5.45 20.55
N TYR A 374 -18.56 6.19 19.49
CA TYR A 374 -18.37 7.65 19.42
C TYR A 374 -19.65 8.42 19.11
N GLY A 375 -20.77 7.74 18.79
CA GLY A 375 -22.00 8.40 18.41
C GLY A 375 -21.98 9.00 16.98
N MET A 376 -21.03 8.59 16.12
CA MET A 376 -20.86 9.10 14.77
C MET A 376 -20.98 7.99 13.73
N PHE A 377 -22.03 8.00 12.88
CA PHE A 377 -22.19 7.06 11.79
C PHE A 377 -21.44 7.53 10.54
N ALA A 378 -20.12 7.44 10.58
CA ALA A 378 -19.22 7.80 9.49
C ALA A 378 -17.96 6.92 9.49
N LEU A 379 -17.30 6.76 8.33
CA LEU A 379 -16.01 6.07 8.24
C LEU A 379 -14.90 6.91 8.87
N THR A 380 -14.87 8.16 8.50
CA THR A 380 -13.93 9.16 9.02
C THR A 380 -14.66 10.50 9.11
N ASP A 381 -14.12 11.41 9.87
CA ASP A 381 -14.64 12.78 9.97
C ASP A 381 -14.29 13.65 8.75
N MET A 382 -13.56 13.12 7.78
CA MET A 382 -13.27 13.76 6.49
C MET A 382 -14.36 13.50 5.44
N HIS A 383 -15.25 12.49 5.66
CA HIS A 383 -16.33 12.15 4.74
C HIS A 383 -17.68 12.67 5.24
N ARG A 384 -18.21 13.70 4.59
CA ARG A 384 -19.53 14.29 4.88
C ARG A 384 -19.71 14.74 6.35
N SER A 385 -18.62 15.13 6.99
CA SER A 385 -18.67 15.67 8.34
C SER A 385 -18.72 17.19 8.34
N SER A 386 -19.10 17.76 9.45
CA SER A 386 -19.08 19.20 9.70
C SER A 386 -17.64 19.77 9.60
N PHE A 387 -16.61 18.97 9.93
CA PHE A 387 -15.21 19.35 9.73
C PHE A 387 -14.91 19.64 8.26
N SER A 388 -15.29 18.72 7.37
CA SER A 388 -15.10 18.87 5.93
C SER A 388 -15.87 20.08 5.37
N ALA A 389 -17.10 20.32 5.87
CA ALA A 389 -17.89 21.46 5.50
C ALA A 389 -17.26 22.79 5.96
N ALA A 390 -16.76 22.86 7.20
CA ALA A 390 -16.06 24.01 7.73
C ALA A 390 -14.79 24.34 6.94
N LEU A 391 -13.97 23.33 6.67
CA LEU A 391 -12.74 23.46 5.87
C LEU A 391 -13.08 23.98 4.46
N SER A 392 -14.09 23.41 3.80
CA SER A 392 -14.55 23.85 2.48
C SER A 392 -15.07 25.29 2.51
N ALA A 393 -15.84 25.68 3.53
CA ALA A 393 -16.34 27.05 3.69
C ALA A 393 -15.18 28.07 3.84
N LEU A 394 -14.18 27.73 4.66
CA LEU A 394 -12.98 28.57 4.85
C LEU A 394 -12.18 28.72 3.56
N GLN A 395 -12.01 27.62 2.80
CA GLN A 395 -11.28 27.61 1.54
C GLN A 395 -11.95 28.38 0.40
N ARG A 396 -13.22 28.75 0.53
CA ARG A 396 -13.94 29.60 -0.44
C ARG A 396 -13.65 31.08 -0.30
N VAL A 397 -13.21 31.52 0.88
CA VAL A 397 -13.02 32.95 1.17
C VAL A 397 -11.77 33.49 0.45
N ARG A 398 -11.90 34.68 -0.15
CA ARG A 398 -10.81 35.35 -0.86
C ARG A 398 -10.58 36.74 -0.29
N VAL A 399 -9.32 37.04 0.08
CA VAL A 399 -8.88 38.35 0.57
C VAL A 399 -7.52 38.69 -0.03
N GLY A 400 -7.48 39.70 -0.90
CA GLY A 400 -6.25 40.10 -1.60
C GLY A 400 -5.82 39.07 -2.66
N GLU A 401 -4.51 39.00 -2.88
CA GLU A 401 -3.90 38.03 -3.80
C GLU A 401 -3.85 36.63 -3.18
N THR A 402 -3.94 35.63 -4.05
CA THR A 402 -3.81 34.22 -3.64
C THR A 402 -2.36 33.91 -3.32
N VAL A 403 -2.10 33.21 -2.22
CA VAL A 403 -0.79 32.69 -1.89
C VAL A 403 -0.70 31.24 -2.39
N PRO A 404 0.27 30.90 -3.26
CA PRO A 404 0.41 29.53 -3.75
C PRO A 404 0.47 28.53 -2.62
N TYR A 405 -0.24 27.41 -2.77
CA TYR A 405 -0.29 26.31 -1.81
C TYR A 405 -0.85 26.62 -0.41
N VAL A 406 -1.32 27.86 -0.15
CA VAL A 406 -1.92 28.25 1.13
C VAL A 406 -3.44 28.38 0.97
N PRO A 407 -4.23 27.39 1.42
CA PRO A 407 -5.69 27.37 1.16
C PRO A 407 -6.46 28.41 1.93
N VAL A 408 -6.00 28.79 3.14
CA VAL A 408 -6.61 29.76 4.03
C VAL A 408 -5.53 30.71 4.58
N PRO A 409 -5.10 31.70 3.78
CA PRO A 409 -4.04 32.62 4.18
C PRO A 409 -4.37 33.41 5.46
N ALA A 410 -3.33 33.92 6.15
CA ALA A 410 -3.49 34.69 7.39
C ALA A 410 -4.48 35.85 7.22
N LYS A 411 -4.43 36.59 6.09
CA LYS A 411 -5.37 37.66 5.78
C LYS A 411 -6.83 37.19 5.71
N VAL A 412 -7.05 35.99 5.17
CA VAL A 412 -8.39 35.35 5.13
C VAL A 412 -8.84 35.02 6.56
N ARG A 413 -7.96 34.39 7.35
CA ARG A 413 -8.29 34.02 8.74
C ARG A 413 -8.70 35.27 9.56
N GLN A 414 -7.96 36.36 9.44
CA GLN A 414 -8.26 37.63 10.15
C GLN A 414 -9.67 38.18 9.83
N VAL A 415 -10.07 38.14 8.56
CA VAL A 415 -11.38 38.62 8.16
C VAL A 415 -12.50 37.67 8.62
N VAL A 416 -12.22 36.35 8.54
CA VAL A 416 -13.17 35.32 9.00
C VAL A 416 -13.38 35.39 10.52
N TYR A 417 -12.34 35.69 11.32
CA TYR A 417 -12.52 35.90 12.78
C TYR A 417 -13.55 36.97 13.11
N GLN A 418 -13.66 37.99 12.28
CA GLN A 418 -14.65 39.06 12.48
C GLN A 418 -16.08 38.64 12.12
N GLN A 419 -16.24 37.61 11.28
CA GLN A 419 -17.53 37.17 10.75
C GLN A 419 -18.07 35.87 11.36
N SER A 420 -17.19 35.07 11.97
CA SER A 420 -17.52 33.79 12.60
C SER A 420 -17.02 33.74 14.05
N PRO A 421 -17.91 34.00 15.04
CA PRO A 421 -17.56 33.86 16.45
C PRO A 421 -17.01 32.50 16.83
N ALA A 422 -17.54 31.41 16.21
CA ALA A 422 -17.05 30.08 16.45
C ALA A 422 -15.59 29.93 15.95
N PHE A 423 -15.28 30.43 14.75
CA PHE A 423 -13.92 30.38 14.21
C PHE A 423 -12.98 31.33 14.97
N ALA A 424 -13.43 32.45 15.43
CA ALA A 424 -12.63 33.40 16.23
C ALA A 424 -12.08 32.79 17.51
N ARG A 425 -12.75 31.78 18.11
CA ARG A 425 -12.26 31.02 19.26
C ARG A 425 -10.94 30.28 18.97
N LEU A 426 -10.66 30.00 17.72
CA LEU A 426 -9.45 29.30 17.29
C LEU A 426 -8.24 30.26 17.09
N ALA A 427 -8.48 31.58 17.04
CA ALA A 427 -7.44 32.56 16.75
C ALA A 427 -6.22 32.46 17.68
N PRO A 428 -6.35 32.33 19.03
CA PRO A 428 -5.18 32.22 19.90
C PRO A 428 -4.29 31.02 19.58
N ALA A 429 -4.88 29.88 19.19
CA ALA A 429 -4.15 28.69 18.83
C ALA A 429 -3.59 28.76 17.41
N LEU A 430 -4.38 29.16 16.41
CA LEU A 430 -3.95 29.26 15.02
C LEU A 430 -2.87 30.32 14.83
N GLU A 431 -2.91 31.43 15.55
CA GLU A 431 -1.89 32.46 15.47
C GLU A 431 -0.80 32.31 16.54
N GLY A 432 -0.84 31.21 17.32
CA GLY A 432 0.09 30.85 18.40
C GLY A 432 0.62 29.42 18.32
N ALA A 433 0.16 28.55 19.22
CA ALA A 433 0.70 27.20 19.40
C ALA A 433 0.63 26.30 18.15
N ALA A 434 -0.45 26.39 17.36
CA ALA A 434 -0.60 25.61 16.13
C ALA A 434 0.35 26.03 15.00
N LYS A 435 1.07 27.16 15.13
CA LYS A 435 2.09 27.60 14.13
C LYS A 435 3.20 26.59 13.91
N GLY A 436 3.38 25.62 14.80
CA GLY A 436 4.25 24.47 14.54
C GLY A 436 3.97 23.77 13.22
N TRP A 437 2.71 23.76 12.76
CA TRP A 437 2.32 23.17 11.48
C TRP A 437 2.69 23.97 10.23
N THR A 438 3.18 25.19 10.38
CA THR A 438 3.72 25.96 9.24
C THR A 438 5.10 25.42 8.81
N ARG A 439 5.85 24.84 9.74
CA ARG A 439 7.23 24.37 9.51
C ARG A 439 7.34 23.27 8.43
N PRO A 440 6.55 22.16 8.49
CA PRO A 440 6.65 21.13 7.46
C PRO A 440 6.28 21.63 6.06
N GLY A 441 5.33 22.57 5.98
CA GLY A 441 4.96 23.23 4.72
C GLY A 441 6.09 24.08 4.17
N CYS A 442 6.67 24.95 5.02
CA CYS A 442 7.83 25.79 4.68
C CYS A 442 9.04 24.93 4.25
N ALA A 443 9.27 23.76 4.89
CA ALA A 443 10.36 22.85 4.53
C ALA A 443 10.29 22.35 3.09
N VAL A 444 9.10 22.05 2.59
CA VAL A 444 8.90 21.48 1.25
C VAL A 444 8.49 22.52 0.20
N LEU A 445 7.90 23.63 0.63
CA LEU A 445 7.37 24.72 -0.21
C LEU A 445 7.72 26.07 0.43
N PRO A 446 8.92 26.63 0.18
CA PRO A 446 9.37 27.88 0.81
C PRO A 446 8.41 29.05 0.66
N VAL A 447 7.62 29.10 -0.43
CA VAL A 447 6.57 30.11 -0.66
C VAL A 447 5.49 30.11 0.43
N THR A 448 5.35 29.03 1.19
CA THR A 448 4.37 28.91 2.30
C THR A 448 4.95 29.29 3.67
N CYS A 449 6.24 29.71 3.74
CA CYS A 449 6.87 30.07 5.00
C CYS A 449 6.11 31.20 5.71
N GLY A 450 5.85 31.00 6.99
CA GLY A 450 5.07 31.93 7.80
C GLY A 450 3.54 31.70 7.78
N ASP A 451 3.03 30.80 6.90
CA ASP A 451 1.63 30.43 6.84
C ASP A 451 1.44 28.89 6.69
N TYR A 452 0.21 28.44 6.64
CA TYR A 452 -0.13 27.03 6.58
C TYR A 452 -0.26 26.53 5.14
N ALA A 453 0.63 25.68 4.71
CA ALA A 453 0.44 24.97 3.44
C ALA A 453 -0.75 23.99 3.49
N GLY A 454 -1.32 23.67 2.32
CA GLY A 454 -2.59 22.94 2.18
C GLY A 454 -2.67 21.63 2.93
N GLY A 455 -1.61 20.82 2.85
CA GLY A 455 -1.57 19.54 3.54
C GLY A 455 -1.47 19.63 5.07
N TRP A 456 -1.16 20.79 5.63
CA TRP A 456 -0.93 20.98 7.07
C TRP A 456 -1.95 21.87 7.75
N PHE A 457 -2.68 22.70 7.02
CA PHE A 457 -3.73 23.54 7.60
C PHE A 457 -4.81 22.72 8.32
N LEU A 458 -5.17 21.58 7.77
CA LEU A 458 -6.17 20.69 8.39
C LEU A 458 -5.72 20.17 9.77
N TRP A 459 -4.43 19.95 9.97
CA TRP A 459 -3.88 19.55 11.26
C TRP A 459 -3.88 20.71 12.26
N ALA A 460 -3.43 21.89 11.82
CA ALA A 460 -3.49 23.10 12.62
C ALA A 460 -4.93 23.44 13.08
N LEU A 461 -5.90 23.26 12.19
CA LEU A 461 -7.32 23.48 12.48
C LEU A 461 -7.84 22.50 13.56
N ARG A 462 -7.42 21.23 13.50
CA ARG A 462 -7.77 20.21 14.52
C ARG A 462 -7.17 20.53 15.87
N ASP A 463 -5.88 20.83 15.91
CA ASP A 463 -5.18 21.16 17.15
C ASP A 463 -5.74 22.42 17.78
N ALA A 464 -6.05 23.44 16.97
CA ALA A 464 -6.71 24.66 17.44
C ALA A 464 -8.10 24.37 18.00
N ALA A 465 -8.90 23.53 17.35
CA ALA A 465 -10.21 23.14 17.85
C ALA A 465 -10.10 22.30 19.15
N ALA A 466 -9.10 21.43 19.23
CA ALA A 466 -8.83 20.65 20.44
C ALA A 466 -8.53 21.55 21.66
N SER A 467 -7.74 22.61 21.46
CA SER A 467 -7.42 23.58 22.54
C SER A 467 -8.64 24.33 23.09
N THR A 468 -9.75 24.37 22.35
CA THR A 468 -11.02 24.97 22.81
C THR A 468 -11.97 23.98 23.47
N GLY A 469 -11.58 22.70 23.61
CA GLY A 469 -12.45 21.62 24.10
C GLY A 469 -13.45 21.09 23.08
N ALA A 470 -13.36 21.48 21.81
CA ALA A 470 -14.28 21.03 20.75
C ALA A 470 -14.21 19.50 20.53
N TYR A 471 -13.12 18.86 20.87
CA TYR A 471 -12.94 17.40 20.76
C TYR A 471 -13.24 16.62 22.07
N ALA A 472 -14.00 17.21 23.01
CA ALA A 472 -14.46 16.48 24.20
C ALA A 472 -15.35 15.27 23.86
N SER A 473 -16.10 15.33 22.74
CA SER A 473 -16.84 14.21 22.16
C SER A 473 -17.03 14.42 20.65
N ALA A 474 -17.41 13.36 19.93
CA ALA A 474 -17.70 13.46 18.52
C ALA A 474 -18.89 14.43 18.23
N SER A 475 -19.91 14.43 19.08
CA SER A 475 -21.04 15.33 18.93
C SER A 475 -20.67 16.80 19.16
N THR A 476 -19.78 17.10 20.11
CA THR A 476 -19.29 18.46 20.34
C THR A 476 -18.41 18.94 19.17
N SER A 477 -17.57 18.07 18.61
CA SER A 477 -16.75 18.42 17.44
C SER A 477 -17.62 18.67 16.19
N GLU A 478 -18.63 17.82 15.95
CA GLU A 478 -19.58 18.00 14.86
C GLU A 478 -20.37 19.31 15.00
N ALA A 479 -20.90 19.60 16.19
CA ALA A 479 -21.62 20.85 16.45
C ALA A 479 -20.73 22.08 16.24
N PHE A 480 -19.48 22.03 16.74
CA PHE A 480 -18.54 23.14 16.61
C PHE A 480 -18.21 23.42 15.13
N PHE A 481 -17.84 22.40 14.36
CA PHE A 481 -17.51 22.59 12.95
C PHE A 481 -18.74 22.92 12.09
N ALA A 482 -19.92 22.38 12.42
CA ALA A 482 -21.16 22.76 11.78
C ALA A 482 -21.48 24.26 11.99
N GLN A 483 -21.23 24.78 13.19
CA GLN A 483 -21.38 26.18 13.48
C GLN A 483 -20.41 27.03 12.65
N VAL A 484 -19.12 26.68 12.60
CA VAL A 484 -18.13 27.38 11.76
C VAL A 484 -18.56 27.38 10.30
N ALA A 485 -18.98 26.24 9.76
CA ALA A 485 -19.43 26.12 8.38
C ALA A 485 -20.64 27.02 8.08
N THR A 486 -21.61 27.05 9.00
CA THR A 486 -22.82 27.85 8.87
C THR A 486 -22.55 29.33 8.93
N GLU A 487 -21.73 29.77 9.91
CA GLU A 487 -21.39 31.19 10.10
C GLU A 487 -20.64 31.75 8.90
N VAL A 488 -19.62 31.00 8.41
CA VAL A 488 -18.80 31.40 7.25
C VAL A 488 -19.65 31.41 5.98
N SER A 489 -20.48 30.39 5.75
CA SER A 489 -21.35 30.32 4.58
C SER A 489 -22.39 31.46 4.59
N ALA A 490 -23.04 31.73 5.72
CA ALA A 490 -23.98 32.83 5.86
C ALA A 490 -23.31 34.21 5.61
N ALA A 491 -22.06 34.37 6.01
CA ALA A 491 -21.29 35.58 5.72
C ALA A 491 -20.95 35.71 4.22
N CYS A 492 -20.67 34.60 3.55
CA CYS A 492 -20.50 34.54 2.09
C CYS A 492 -21.81 34.92 1.36
N ASP A 493 -22.92 34.29 1.74
CA ASP A 493 -24.23 34.49 1.10
C ASP A 493 -24.76 35.90 1.29
N ALA A 494 -24.47 36.51 2.45
CA ALA A 494 -24.78 37.91 2.73
C ALA A 494 -23.83 38.93 2.09
N GLY A 495 -22.79 38.48 1.34
CA GLY A 495 -21.81 39.37 0.72
C GLY A 495 -20.83 40.05 1.70
N ARG A 496 -20.83 39.65 2.98
CA ARG A 496 -19.89 40.17 3.98
C ARG A 496 -18.48 39.60 3.79
N LEU A 497 -18.39 38.40 3.21
CA LEU A 497 -17.14 37.78 2.75
C LEU A 497 -17.20 37.61 1.23
N ARG A 498 -16.11 37.90 0.56
CA ARG A 498 -15.94 37.56 -0.86
C ARG A 498 -15.60 36.07 -0.99
N CYS A 499 -16.48 35.30 -1.60
CA CYS A 499 -16.38 33.87 -1.67
C CYS A 499 -16.44 33.37 -3.13
N VAL A 500 -15.65 32.34 -3.44
CA VAL A 500 -15.77 31.58 -4.69
C VAL A 500 -16.78 30.43 -4.53
N PRO A 501 -17.30 29.84 -5.64
CA PRO A 501 -18.16 28.68 -5.57
C PRO A 501 -17.52 27.53 -4.77
N ALA A 502 -18.35 26.71 -4.14
CA ALA A 502 -17.88 25.54 -3.41
C ALA A 502 -17.13 24.56 -4.35
N THR A 503 -16.02 24.06 -3.89
CA THR A 503 -15.19 23.08 -4.56
C THR A 503 -15.26 21.72 -3.85
N VAL A 504 -14.60 20.72 -4.39
CA VAL A 504 -14.48 19.43 -3.72
C VAL A 504 -13.82 19.62 -2.35
N PRO A 505 -14.38 19.08 -1.27
CA PRO A 505 -13.74 19.16 0.03
C PRO A 505 -12.27 18.71 -0.03
N LEU A 506 -11.40 19.40 0.70
CA LEU A 506 -9.95 19.16 0.77
C LEU A 506 -9.13 19.64 -0.45
N LEU A 507 -9.75 20.05 -1.55
CA LEU A 507 -9.04 20.72 -2.64
C LEU A 507 -9.40 22.22 -2.63
N PRO A 508 -8.41 23.11 -2.76
CA PRO A 508 -8.70 24.54 -2.87
C PRO A 508 -9.42 24.85 -4.19
N GLY A 509 -9.85 26.09 -4.36
CA GLY A 509 -10.46 26.52 -5.62
C GLY A 509 -9.47 26.40 -6.80
N LEU A 510 -9.99 26.15 -8.01
CA LEU A 510 -9.16 25.99 -9.23
C LEU A 510 -8.28 27.21 -9.52
N ASP A 511 -8.64 28.38 -8.98
CA ASP A 511 -7.87 29.63 -9.03
C ASP A 511 -6.58 29.59 -8.18
N GLN A 512 -6.46 28.63 -7.27
CA GLN A 512 -5.28 28.44 -6.42
C GLN A 512 -4.30 27.36 -6.96
N PHE A 513 -4.66 26.72 -8.07
CA PHE A 513 -3.81 25.71 -8.67
C PHE A 513 -2.64 26.34 -9.43
N GLN A 514 -1.46 25.79 -9.24
CA GLN A 514 -0.24 26.21 -9.93
C GLN A 514 -0.14 25.52 -11.29
N TRP A 515 -1.03 25.87 -12.24
CA TRP A 515 -1.13 25.21 -13.55
C TRP A 515 0.15 25.32 -14.40
N GLN A 516 0.98 26.35 -14.18
CA GLN A 516 2.29 26.48 -14.82
C GLN A 516 3.23 25.32 -14.47
N ASP A 517 3.04 24.69 -13.30
CA ASP A 517 3.86 23.57 -12.82
C ASP A 517 3.33 22.20 -13.26
N ALA A 518 2.24 22.15 -14.05
CA ALA A 518 1.63 20.89 -14.48
C ALA A 518 2.59 20.02 -15.32
N GLY A 519 3.41 20.63 -16.18
CA GLY A 519 4.43 19.92 -16.96
C GLY A 519 5.53 19.32 -16.09
N PRO A 520 6.20 20.12 -15.24
CA PRO A 520 7.16 19.64 -14.26
C PRO A 520 6.62 18.57 -13.33
N SER A 521 5.41 18.74 -12.79
CA SER A 521 4.73 17.74 -11.95
C SER A 521 4.51 16.41 -12.70
N ALA A 522 3.95 16.45 -13.91
CA ALA A 522 3.77 15.27 -14.74
C ALA A 522 5.08 14.52 -15.02
N ALA A 523 6.16 15.28 -15.31
CA ALA A 523 7.49 14.73 -15.52
C ALA A 523 8.04 14.08 -14.23
N GLY A 524 7.82 14.70 -13.07
CA GLY A 524 8.18 14.15 -11.75
C GLY A 524 7.48 12.81 -11.48
N PHE A 525 6.16 12.73 -11.67
CA PHE A 525 5.41 11.49 -11.55
C PHE A 525 5.86 10.42 -12.54
N ALA A 526 6.15 10.80 -13.80
CA ALA A 526 6.65 9.87 -14.80
C ALA A 526 8.01 9.29 -14.40
N ARG A 527 8.99 10.13 -13.97
CA ARG A 527 10.29 9.67 -13.51
C ARG A 527 10.18 8.71 -12.32
N LEU A 528 9.30 9.01 -11.34
CA LEU A 528 9.06 8.11 -10.21
C LEU A 528 8.46 6.77 -10.65
N LEU A 529 7.42 6.79 -11.50
CA LEU A 529 6.78 5.57 -12.00
C LEU A 529 7.74 4.70 -12.82
N LEU A 530 8.66 5.32 -13.54
CA LEU A 530 9.71 4.66 -14.30
C LEU A 530 10.93 4.28 -13.43
N TRP A 531 10.86 4.48 -12.13
CA TRP A 531 11.91 4.19 -11.14
C TRP A 531 13.25 4.91 -11.41
N GLN A 532 13.20 6.13 -11.99
CA GLN A 532 14.41 6.92 -12.31
C GLN A 532 14.88 7.74 -11.10
N ASP A 533 13.95 8.35 -10.35
CA ASP A 533 14.23 9.19 -9.18
C ASP A 533 13.88 8.47 -7.86
N ALA A 534 13.44 7.22 -7.95
CA ALA A 534 13.03 6.46 -6.79
C ALA A 534 14.25 5.94 -6.02
N ARG A 535 14.60 6.62 -4.95
CA ARG A 535 15.58 6.14 -3.97
C ARG A 535 14.89 6.00 -2.61
N PRO A 536 14.12 4.92 -2.38
CA PRO A 536 13.54 4.69 -1.08
C PRO A 536 14.67 4.38 -0.10
N LEU A 537 15.07 5.37 0.66
CA LEU A 537 16.03 5.18 1.74
C LEU A 537 15.28 4.58 2.94
N PRO A 538 15.85 3.60 3.65
CA PRO A 538 15.32 3.18 4.93
C PRO A 538 15.34 4.41 5.86
N VAL A 539 14.19 4.68 6.48
CA VAL A 539 14.11 5.67 7.55
C VAL A 539 14.57 4.95 8.81
N ALA A 540 15.68 5.39 9.42
CA ALA A 540 16.09 4.85 10.71
C ALA A 540 15.07 5.27 11.78
N SER A 541 14.63 4.30 12.58
CA SER A 541 13.91 4.58 13.82
C SER A 541 14.94 4.95 14.87
N HIS A 542 14.71 6.02 15.64
CA HIS A 542 15.52 6.29 16.83
C HIS A 542 15.26 5.17 17.85
N ALA A 543 16.27 4.31 18.09
CA ALA A 543 16.13 3.11 18.93
C ALA A 543 15.70 3.42 20.38
N ASP A 544 15.99 4.62 20.85
CA ASP A 544 15.77 5.02 22.26
C ASP A 544 14.34 5.52 22.54
N HIS A 545 13.48 5.67 21.51
CA HIS A 545 12.12 6.13 21.73
C HIS A 545 11.23 4.99 22.24
N PRO A 546 10.62 5.11 23.45
CA PRO A 546 9.84 4.00 24.05
C PRO A 546 8.68 3.51 23.18
N GLY A 547 8.09 4.39 22.39
CA GLY A 547 7.04 4.06 21.43
C GLY A 547 7.50 3.12 20.31
N ILE A 548 8.75 3.22 19.88
CA ILE A 548 9.33 2.38 18.83
C ILE A 548 9.48 0.93 19.30
N THR A 549 10.01 0.71 20.48
CA THR A 549 10.13 -0.64 21.07
C THR A 549 8.76 -1.30 21.23
N ARG A 550 7.76 -0.54 21.69
CA ARG A 550 6.37 -1.03 21.80
C ARG A 550 5.78 -1.37 20.44
N MET A 551 6.01 -0.53 19.43
CA MET A 551 5.59 -0.77 18.05
C MET A 551 6.19 -2.07 17.50
N TRP A 552 7.52 -2.27 17.57
CA TRP A 552 8.16 -3.50 17.08
C TRP A 552 7.59 -4.75 17.75
N ARG A 553 7.38 -4.70 19.07
CA ARG A 553 6.75 -5.81 19.80
C ARG A 553 5.33 -6.07 19.32
N PHE A 554 4.54 -5.03 19.06
CA PHE A 554 3.17 -5.16 18.57
C PHE A 554 3.12 -5.70 17.15
N VAL A 555 3.93 -5.19 16.22
CA VAL A 555 3.96 -5.65 14.83
C VAL A 555 4.75 -6.95 14.64
N GLY A 556 5.32 -7.51 15.69
CA GLY A 556 6.04 -8.79 15.65
C GLY A 556 7.37 -8.74 14.92
N GLU A 557 7.94 -7.55 14.72
CA GLU A 557 9.22 -7.39 14.04
C GLU A 557 10.37 -7.41 15.03
N PRO A 558 11.56 -7.93 14.64
CA PRO A 558 12.73 -7.86 15.50
C PRO A 558 13.08 -6.39 15.77
N SER A 559 13.35 -6.09 17.02
CA SER A 559 13.88 -4.79 17.42
C SER A 559 15.16 -4.51 16.61
N MET A 560 15.23 -3.35 15.98
CA MET A 560 16.48 -2.89 15.37
C MET A 560 17.52 -2.43 16.42
N ALA A 561 17.25 -2.63 17.70
CA ALA A 561 18.25 -2.50 18.77
C ALA A 561 19.37 -3.52 18.53
N GLY A 562 20.50 -3.06 17.99
CA GLY A 562 21.56 -3.91 17.45
C GLY A 562 21.67 -3.87 15.94
N SER A 563 20.89 -3.03 15.26
CA SER A 563 21.16 -2.68 13.88
C SER A 563 22.61 -2.19 13.73
N PRO A 564 23.27 -2.46 12.61
CA PRO A 564 24.61 -1.92 12.37
C PRO A 564 24.58 -0.41 12.65
N PRO A 565 25.63 0.12 13.28
CA PRO A 565 25.68 1.52 13.66
C PRO A 565 25.34 2.39 12.45
N VAL A 566 24.64 3.49 12.68
CA VAL A 566 24.39 4.49 11.64
C VAL A 566 25.76 4.93 11.11
N THR A 567 26.07 4.55 9.89
CA THR A 567 27.38 4.80 9.31
C THR A 567 27.40 6.06 8.45
N SER A 568 26.22 6.64 8.19
CA SER A 568 26.11 7.92 7.52
C SER A 568 24.81 8.64 7.88
N VAL A 569 24.88 9.95 8.03
CA VAL A 569 23.73 10.84 8.17
C VAL A 569 23.71 11.79 6.98
N ARG A 570 22.67 11.71 6.17
CA ARG A 570 22.47 12.62 5.04
C ARG A 570 21.57 13.76 5.48
N VAL A 571 22.07 14.97 5.37
CA VAL A 571 21.35 16.20 5.68
C VAL A 571 21.13 16.97 4.38
N SER A 572 19.89 17.40 4.13
CA SER A 572 19.57 18.29 2.99
C SER A 572 18.73 19.47 3.44
N GLY A 573 18.88 20.57 2.74
CA GLY A 573 18.20 21.81 3.06
C GLY A 573 18.55 22.91 2.08
N TRP A 574 18.37 24.16 2.52
CA TRP A 574 18.85 25.32 1.81
C TRP A 574 19.51 26.33 2.77
N PHE A 575 20.43 27.09 2.24
CA PHE A 575 21.15 28.11 2.95
C PHE A 575 21.04 29.42 2.20
N ARG A 576 20.80 30.51 2.92
CA ARG A 576 20.81 31.89 2.43
C ARG A 576 21.66 32.75 3.35
N GLY A 577 22.67 33.37 2.81
CA GLY A 577 23.62 34.22 3.55
C GLY A 577 24.69 34.80 2.63
N PRO A 578 25.63 35.56 3.17
CA PRO A 578 26.77 36.07 2.43
C PRO A 578 27.53 34.95 1.72
N GLU A 579 28.07 35.22 0.54
CA GLU A 579 28.75 34.22 -0.31
C GLU A 579 29.93 33.53 0.37
N GLY A 580 30.60 34.19 1.31
CA GLY A 580 31.70 33.64 2.10
C GLY A 580 31.30 32.82 3.31
N ASP A 581 29.99 32.69 3.62
CA ASP A 581 29.48 32.02 4.84
C ASP A 581 28.81 30.67 4.54
N TRP A 582 29.12 30.07 3.39
CA TRP A 582 28.54 28.78 3.01
C TRP A 582 28.89 27.71 4.05
N PRO A 583 27.91 26.91 4.51
CA PRO A 583 28.13 25.94 5.58
C PRO A 583 29.04 24.79 5.16
N GLU A 584 29.77 24.24 6.11
CA GLU A 584 30.58 23.04 6.00
C GLU A 584 30.19 22.04 7.09
N GLY A 585 30.32 20.77 6.80
CA GLY A 585 30.24 19.73 7.81
C GLY A 585 31.59 19.48 8.48
N ARG A 586 31.64 19.36 9.79
CA ARG A 586 32.83 18.96 10.52
C ARG A 586 32.50 17.83 11.52
N CYS A 587 33.37 16.84 11.59
CA CYS A 587 33.29 15.77 12.57
C CYS A 587 34.59 15.72 13.37
N GLU A 588 34.50 15.57 14.72
CA GLU A 588 35.67 15.56 15.60
C GLU A 588 36.60 14.36 15.32
N ALA A 589 36.05 13.20 14.97
CA ALA A 589 36.77 11.96 14.73
C ALA A 589 37.70 11.96 13.51
N GLY A 590 37.92 13.07 12.80
CA GLY A 590 38.81 13.04 11.65
C GLY A 590 39.28 14.43 11.21
N ASN A 591 38.85 15.49 11.81
CA ASN A 591 39.09 16.89 11.39
C ASN A 591 38.91 17.15 9.87
N VAL A 592 37.98 16.37 9.27
CA VAL A 592 37.69 16.39 7.84
C VAL A 592 36.54 17.34 7.61
N ALA A 593 36.78 18.39 6.82
CA ALA A 593 35.72 19.26 6.33
C ALA A 593 34.90 18.50 5.24
N LEU A 594 33.61 18.40 5.43
CA LEU A 594 32.68 17.78 4.49
C LEU A 594 32.03 18.89 3.65
N PRO A 595 32.26 18.94 2.33
CA PRO A 595 31.68 19.96 1.50
C PRO A 595 30.17 19.76 1.36
N PHE A 596 29.43 20.87 1.47
CA PHE A 596 28.03 20.91 1.11
C PHE A 596 27.89 21.02 -0.40
N GLU A 597 27.39 19.96 -1.03
CA GLU A 597 27.13 19.97 -2.48
C GLU A 597 25.99 20.94 -2.79
N ARG A 598 26.31 22.02 -3.53
CA ARG A 598 25.30 23.01 -3.96
C ARG A 598 24.39 22.44 -5.01
N ARG A 599 23.08 22.69 -4.86
CA ARG A 599 22.06 22.23 -5.80
C ARG A 599 21.17 23.37 -6.27
N PRO A 600 20.64 23.28 -7.50
CA PRO A 600 19.69 24.26 -8.03
C PRO A 600 18.48 24.44 -7.10
N SER A 601 18.11 25.68 -6.86
CA SER A 601 17.04 26.12 -5.98
C SER A 601 16.22 27.26 -6.55
N PRO A 602 15.61 27.11 -7.74
CA PRO A 602 14.83 28.18 -8.36
C PRO A 602 13.62 28.60 -7.51
N ASP A 603 13.10 27.68 -6.71
CA ASP A 603 12.02 27.88 -5.74
C ASP A 603 12.45 28.83 -4.60
N VAL A 604 13.65 28.64 -4.07
CA VAL A 604 14.22 29.53 -3.03
C VAL A 604 14.50 30.93 -3.59
N ALA A 605 15.11 31.00 -4.78
CA ALA A 605 15.36 32.25 -5.46
C ALA A 605 14.08 33.05 -5.74
N ALA A 606 13.03 32.37 -6.20
CA ALA A 606 11.74 33.00 -6.46
C ALA A 606 11.08 33.48 -5.16
N HIS A 607 11.12 32.67 -4.09
CA HIS A 607 10.49 33.02 -2.81
C HIS A 607 11.10 34.30 -2.19
N PHE A 608 12.42 34.40 -2.20
CA PHE A 608 13.11 35.54 -1.62
C PHE A 608 13.32 36.69 -2.62
N ASN A 609 12.87 36.53 -3.86
CA ASN A 609 13.12 37.43 -4.97
C ASN A 609 14.63 37.77 -5.10
N ASP A 610 15.47 36.77 -4.95
CA ASP A 610 16.89 36.84 -4.87
C ASP A 610 17.55 35.88 -5.89
N PRO A 611 18.01 36.37 -7.04
CA PRO A 611 18.67 35.53 -8.03
C PRO A 611 19.94 34.83 -7.48
N GLY A 612 20.60 35.38 -6.47
CA GLY A 612 21.76 34.78 -5.79
C GLY A 612 21.41 33.49 -5.07
N ALA A 613 20.15 33.30 -4.70
CA ALA A 613 19.66 32.10 -4.07
C ALA A 613 19.34 30.93 -5.04
N ALA A 614 19.63 31.05 -6.34
CA ALA A 614 19.36 30.02 -7.34
C ALA A 614 20.16 28.70 -7.17
N MET A 615 21.21 28.73 -6.34
CA MET A 615 22.05 27.59 -5.98
C MET A 615 22.17 27.42 -4.46
N SER A 616 21.11 27.68 -3.73
CA SER A 616 21.07 27.69 -2.27
C SER A 616 20.77 26.36 -1.62
N ARG A 617 20.24 25.35 -2.35
CA ARG A 617 20.03 24.02 -1.81
C ARG A 617 21.35 23.28 -1.64
N PHE A 618 21.42 22.47 -0.59
CA PHE A 618 22.58 21.63 -0.30
C PHE A 618 22.19 20.21 0.06
N GLU A 619 23.14 19.34 -0.09
CA GLU A 619 23.13 17.98 0.45
C GLU A 619 24.53 17.67 0.97
N VAL A 620 24.61 17.12 2.18
CA VAL A 620 25.85 16.68 2.81
C VAL A 620 25.65 15.31 3.44
N ILE A 621 26.67 14.48 3.43
CA ILE A 621 26.67 13.17 4.05
C ILE A 621 27.73 13.15 5.14
N PHE A 622 27.27 13.08 6.38
CA PHE A 622 28.14 12.88 7.54
C PHE A 622 28.42 11.39 7.75
N PRO A 623 29.65 11.01 8.16
CA PRO A 623 29.86 9.68 8.76
C PRO A 623 29.01 9.56 10.02
N GLY A 624 28.60 8.35 10.38
CA GLY A 624 27.60 8.11 11.42
C GLY A 624 28.09 8.25 12.86
N ASP A 625 29.04 9.16 13.11
CA ASP A 625 29.50 9.51 14.46
C ASP A 625 28.68 10.67 15.01
N ASP A 626 28.27 10.60 16.28
CA ASP A 626 27.47 11.60 16.97
C ASP A 626 28.18 12.94 17.16
N ASP A 627 29.49 13.01 16.90
CA ASP A 627 30.34 14.19 17.11
C ASP A 627 30.49 15.06 15.85
N CYS A 628 29.51 15.01 14.95
CA CYS A 628 29.50 15.84 13.74
C CYS A 628 28.63 17.10 13.93
N ALA A 629 29.03 18.19 13.28
CA ALA A 629 28.31 19.46 13.32
C ALA A 629 28.34 20.19 11.96
N ILE A 630 27.32 21.00 11.72
CA ILE A 630 27.31 21.98 10.64
C ILE A 630 27.98 23.25 11.16
N VAL A 631 29.06 23.69 10.52
CA VAL A 631 29.85 24.86 10.90
C VAL A 631 29.78 25.92 9.80
N PHE A 632 29.64 27.16 10.16
CA PHE A 632 29.63 28.27 9.24
C PHE A 632 31.05 28.92 9.14
N ALA A 633 31.41 29.34 7.94
CA ALA A 633 32.75 29.90 7.69
C ALA A 633 33.05 31.16 8.53
N SER A 634 32.01 31.91 8.93
CA SER A 634 32.12 33.03 9.88
C SER A 634 32.55 32.59 11.28
N GLY A 635 32.57 31.30 11.58
CA GLY A 635 32.89 30.74 12.91
C GLY A 635 31.92 31.12 14.04
N GLN A 636 30.84 31.82 13.71
CA GLN A 636 29.91 32.38 14.71
C GLN A 636 28.82 31.39 15.15
N ALA A 637 28.62 30.32 14.43
CA ALA A 637 27.61 29.30 14.82
C ALA A 637 28.04 27.89 14.44
N THR A 638 27.76 26.98 15.36
CA THR A 638 27.92 25.53 15.16
C THR A 638 26.60 24.85 15.51
N VAL A 639 26.08 24.05 14.59
CA VAL A 639 24.84 23.27 14.79
C VAL A 639 25.23 21.81 14.93
N PRO A 640 25.28 21.24 16.14
CA PRO A 640 25.57 19.82 16.34
C PRO A 640 24.55 18.94 15.64
N LEU A 641 24.99 17.87 15.01
CA LEU A 641 24.11 16.92 14.30
C LEU A 641 23.06 16.33 15.25
N ALA A 642 23.45 16.05 16.50
CA ALA A 642 22.58 15.53 17.56
C ALA A 642 21.47 16.53 17.96
N SER A 643 21.64 17.83 17.70
CA SER A 643 20.64 18.85 18.02
C SER A 643 19.70 19.20 16.86
N ILE A 644 19.84 18.53 15.70
CA ILE A 644 18.96 18.74 14.53
C ILE A 644 17.59 18.05 14.68
N ASP A 645 17.00 18.11 15.86
CA ASP A 645 15.58 17.75 16.08
C ASP A 645 14.61 18.76 15.48
N GLN A 646 15.11 19.91 15.02
CA GLN A 646 14.35 21.03 14.49
C GLN A 646 14.31 21.04 12.95
N ILE A 647 13.99 19.88 12.36
CA ILE A 647 13.73 19.79 10.91
C ILE A 647 12.56 20.72 10.57
N GLY A 648 12.75 21.58 9.59
CA GLY A 648 11.71 22.47 9.08
C GLY A 648 11.60 23.83 9.79
N MET A 649 12.62 24.23 10.55
CA MET A 649 12.75 25.62 11.04
C MET A 649 13.93 26.33 10.38
N PRO A 650 13.75 27.58 9.96
CA PRO A 650 14.90 28.41 9.64
C PRO A 650 15.66 28.69 10.93
N LEU A 651 16.91 28.26 10.97
CA LEU A 651 17.86 28.69 11.98
C LEU A 651 18.38 30.04 11.55
N GLY A 652 17.97 31.10 12.25
CA GLY A 652 18.50 32.44 12.06
C GLY A 652 19.89 32.55 12.71
N LEU A 653 20.90 32.84 11.93
CA LEU A 653 22.28 32.93 12.35
C LEU A 653 22.81 34.32 11.93
N GLY A 654 22.33 35.38 12.60
CA GLY A 654 22.62 36.75 12.19
C GLY A 654 21.94 37.10 10.85
N GLU A 655 22.74 37.47 9.83
CA GLU A 655 22.24 37.74 8.48
C GLU A 655 22.03 36.49 7.64
N SER A 656 22.49 35.33 8.13
CA SER A 656 22.38 34.03 7.45
C SER A 656 21.16 33.22 7.93
N GLN A 657 20.55 32.44 7.05
CA GLN A 657 19.45 31.53 7.33
C GLN A 657 19.80 30.14 6.83
N LEU A 658 19.84 29.18 7.73
CA LEU A 658 19.95 27.76 7.42
C LEU A 658 18.59 27.08 7.61
N PHE A 659 18.17 26.36 6.63
CA PHE A 659 16.95 25.58 6.68
C PHE A 659 17.26 24.12 6.37
N ILE A 660 16.88 23.20 7.27
CA ILE A 660 17.08 21.76 7.11
C ILE A 660 15.76 21.13 6.71
N ASP A 661 15.70 20.62 5.48
CA ASP A 661 14.52 19.96 4.92
C ASP A 661 14.39 18.53 5.46
N THR A 662 15.50 17.77 5.45
CA THR A 662 15.51 16.38 5.85
C THR A 662 16.84 15.99 6.47
N VAL A 663 16.74 15.14 7.50
CA VAL A 663 17.86 14.37 8.05
C VAL A 663 17.55 12.89 7.82
N ARG A 664 18.47 12.14 7.23
CA ARG A 664 18.29 10.73 6.91
C ARG A 664 19.52 9.96 7.37
N SER A 665 19.32 9.04 8.30
CA SER A 665 20.36 8.13 8.73
C SER A 665 20.41 6.91 7.82
N GLY A 666 21.59 6.49 7.40
CA GLY A 666 21.84 5.30 6.61
C GLY A 666 22.94 4.44 7.22
N SER A 667 22.85 3.13 7.10
CA SER A 667 23.96 2.24 7.41
C SER A 667 24.87 2.17 6.18
N GLY A 668 26.05 2.75 6.26
CA GLY A 668 27.04 2.81 5.17
C GLY A 668 27.91 1.57 5.12
N GLU A 669 27.33 0.38 5.22
CA GLU A 669 28.09 -0.83 4.92
C GLU A 669 28.41 -0.86 3.43
N ALA A 670 29.67 -1.23 3.11
CA ALA A 670 30.06 -1.52 1.75
C ALA A 670 29.05 -2.51 1.15
N ALA A 671 28.65 -2.32 -0.11
CA ALA A 671 27.60 -3.10 -0.77
C ALA A 671 27.79 -4.63 -0.68
N SER A 672 29.01 -5.09 -0.39
CA SER A 672 29.37 -6.49 -0.16
C SER A 672 28.87 -7.09 1.16
N ASN A 673 28.59 -6.26 2.19
CA ASN A 673 28.23 -6.72 3.54
C ASN A 673 26.75 -6.51 3.88
N LEU A 674 25.95 -5.99 2.96
CA LEU A 674 24.52 -5.82 3.16
C LEU A 674 23.82 -7.16 3.40
N PRO A 675 22.84 -7.25 4.32
CA PRO A 675 21.97 -8.42 4.46
C PRO A 675 21.32 -8.83 3.14
N ALA A 676 21.12 -10.14 2.95
CA ALA A 676 20.59 -10.68 1.70
C ALA A 676 19.32 -9.99 1.19
N PRO A 677 18.33 -9.63 2.03
CA PRO A 677 17.14 -8.90 1.58
C PRO A 677 17.44 -7.50 1.03
N LEU A 678 18.39 -6.77 1.63
CA LEU A 678 18.80 -5.45 1.15
C LEU A 678 19.60 -5.53 -0.16
N ARG A 679 20.45 -6.57 -0.33
CA ARG A 679 21.11 -6.85 -1.62
C ARG A 679 20.11 -7.19 -2.72
N ALA A 680 19.10 -8.02 -2.40
CA ALA A 680 18.03 -8.34 -3.33
C ALA A 680 17.27 -7.07 -3.76
N ARG A 681 16.98 -6.18 -2.81
CA ARG A 681 16.36 -4.88 -3.09
C ARG A 681 17.21 -4.04 -4.04
N GLN A 682 18.52 -3.88 -3.79
CA GLN A 682 19.38 -3.10 -4.68
C GLN A 682 19.42 -3.66 -6.09
N ALA A 683 19.48 -5.00 -6.23
CA ALA A 683 19.44 -5.66 -7.53
C ALA A 683 18.10 -5.42 -8.25
N VAL A 684 17.00 -5.47 -7.52
CA VAL A 684 15.65 -5.16 -8.04
C VAL A 684 15.56 -3.70 -8.48
N ASP A 685 16.05 -2.76 -7.67
CA ASP A 685 16.04 -1.33 -7.99
C ASP A 685 16.82 -1.07 -9.31
N ALA A 686 18.02 -1.62 -9.45
CA ALA A 686 18.84 -1.49 -10.64
C ALA A 686 18.19 -2.12 -11.89
N LEU A 687 17.61 -3.31 -11.74
CA LEU A 687 16.91 -4.00 -12.83
C LEU A 687 15.71 -3.20 -13.33
N TYR A 688 14.87 -2.73 -12.41
CA TYR A 688 13.62 -2.05 -12.76
C TYR A 688 13.82 -0.61 -13.20
N ALA A 689 14.91 0.05 -12.84
CA ALA A 689 15.31 1.34 -13.40
C ALA A 689 15.49 1.28 -14.93
N VAL A 690 15.87 0.10 -15.46
CA VAL A 690 15.95 -0.16 -16.91
C VAL A 690 14.68 -0.81 -17.45
N ALA A 691 14.13 -1.77 -16.73
CA ALA A 691 13.01 -2.59 -17.21
C ALA A 691 11.69 -1.80 -17.29
N LEU A 692 11.37 -0.92 -16.32
CA LEU A 692 10.11 -0.17 -16.32
C LEU A 692 9.99 0.82 -17.49
N PRO A 693 11.01 1.62 -17.85
CA PRO A 693 10.94 2.46 -19.05
C PRO A 693 10.69 1.65 -20.33
N LEU A 694 11.42 0.54 -20.52
CA LEU A 694 11.28 -0.33 -21.68
C LEU A 694 9.90 -1.00 -21.72
N LEU A 695 9.44 -1.52 -20.58
CA LEU A 695 8.13 -2.15 -20.44
C LEU A 695 7.00 -1.14 -20.72
N SER A 696 7.14 0.09 -20.23
CA SER A 696 6.15 1.15 -20.42
C SER A 696 6.07 1.58 -21.88
N ALA A 697 7.19 1.84 -22.52
CA ALA A 697 7.25 2.25 -23.93
C ALA A 697 6.69 1.15 -24.85
N THR A 698 7.15 -0.09 -24.66
CA THR A 698 6.68 -1.24 -25.47
C THR A 698 5.24 -1.59 -25.15
N GLY A 699 4.79 -1.45 -23.90
CA GLY A 699 3.42 -1.64 -23.48
C GLY A 699 2.46 -0.61 -24.09
N LEU A 700 2.84 0.66 -24.14
CA LEU A 700 2.06 1.71 -24.80
C LEU A 700 1.99 1.48 -26.33
N PHE A 701 3.09 1.09 -26.95
CA PHE A 701 3.08 0.72 -28.37
C PHE A 701 2.15 -0.48 -28.64
N ALA A 702 2.23 -1.52 -27.82
CA ALA A 702 1.34 -2.68 -27.92
C ALA A 702 -0.12 -2.29 -27.69
N PHE A 703 -0.39 -1.37 -26.75
CA PHE A 703 -1.73 -0.83 -26.51
C PHE A 703 -2.29 -0.10 -27.72
N ALA A 704 -1.49 0.79 -28.34
CA ALA A 704 -1.88 1.51 -29.54
C ALA A 704 -2.16 0.55 -30.71
N ALA A 705 -1.28 -0.43 -30.94
CA ALA A 705 -1.43 -1.44 -31.97
C ALA A 705 -2.68 -2.33 -31.75
N ALA A 706 -2.93 -2.75 -30.51
CA ALA A 706 -4.11 -3.52 -30.13
C ALA A 706 -5.39 -2.69 -30.31
N SER A 707 -5.36 -1.39 -29.95
CA SER A 707 -6.48 -0.47 -30.10
C SER A 707 -6.82 -0.23 -31.57
N LEU A 708 -5.82 0.01 -32.42
CA LEU A 708 -6.01 0.18 -33.88
C LEU A 708 -6.59 -1.09 -34.52
N THR A 709 -6.09 -2.27 -34.14
CA THR A 709 -6.60 -3.55 -34.66
C THR A 709 -8.01 -3.86 -34.13
N GLY A 710 -8.29 -3.56 -32.86
CA GLY A 710 -9.62 -3.69 -32.27
C GLY A 710 -10.64 -2.79 -32.93
N TRP A 711 -10.27 -1.53 -33.21
CA TRP A 711 -11.10 -0.57 -33.96
C TRP A 711 -11.41 -1.04 -35.41
N ARG A 712 -10.38 -1.45 -36.17
CA ARG A 712 -10.55 -1.98 -37.52
C ARG A 712 -11.42 -3.24 -37.57
N ARG A 713 -11.31 -4.12 -36.58
CA ARG A 713 -12.09 -5.37 -36.51
C ARG A 713 -13.44 -5.20 -35.82
N ARG A 714 -13.73 -4.03 -35.26
CA ARG A 714 -14.91 -3.73 -34.44
C ARG A 714 -15.11 -4.74 -33.31
N ARG A 715 -14.02 -5.24 -32.73
CA ARG A 715 -14.03 -6.24 -31.64
C ARG A 715 -12.90 -5.96 -30.65
N LEU A 716 -13.24 -5.92 -29.39
CA LEU A 716 -12.29 -5.83 -28.30
C LEU A 716 -12.05 -7.22 -27.73
N ASP A 717 -10.79 -7.56 -27.48
CA ASP A 717 -10.42 -8.75 -26.72
C ASP A 717 -10.50 -8.47 -25.19
N ALA A 718 -10.65 -9.50 -24.35
CA ALA A 718 -10.74 -9.31 -22.90
C ALA A 718 -9.49 -8.70 -22.30
N LEU A 719 -8.31 -9.14 -22.75
CA LEU A 719 -7.06 -8.55 -22.27
C LEU A 719 -6.90 -7.10 -22.75
N HIS A 720 -7.48 -6.75 -23.92
CA HIS A 720 -7.52 -5.36 -24.37
C HIS A 720 -8.40 -4.49 -23.46
N VAL A 721 -9.56 -5.00 -23.06
CA VAL A 721 -10.42 -4.29 -22.09
C VAL A 721 -9.71 -4.12 -20.74
N VAL A 722 -9.01 -5.16 -20.26
CA VAL A 722 -8.18 -5.05 -19.06
C VAL A 722 -7.10 -3.99 -19.24
N ALA A 723 -6.42 -3.94 -20.39
CA ALA A 723 -5.43 -2.90 -20.69
C ALA A 723 -6.04 -1.50 -20.65
N ILE A 724 -7.17 -1.27 -21.32
CA ILE A 724 -7.88 0.03 -21.30
C ILE A 724 -8.21 0.43 -19.85
N ALA A 725 -8.79 -0.48 -19.09
CA ALA A 725 -9.19 -0.22 -17.70
C ALA A 725 -8.00 0.10 -16.80
N THR A 726 -6.90 -0.66 -16.91
CA THR A 726 -5.72 -0.45 -16.07
C THR A 726 -4.93 0.80 -16.45
N TRP A 727 -4.82 1.14 -17.74
CA TRP A 727 -4.29 2.45 -18.17
C TRP A 727 -5.16 3.61 -17.66
N CYS A 728 -6.49 3.46 -17.70
CA CYS A 728 -7.42 4.45 -17.15
C CYS A 728 -7.26 4.61 -15.62
N MET A 729 -7.17 3.50 -14.88
CA MET A 729 -6.91 3.53 -13.42
C MET A 729 -5.58 4.23 -13.10
N LEU A 730 -4.53 3.92 -13.84
CA LEU A 730 -3.22 4.54 -13.68
C LEU A 730 -3.30 6.05 -13.95
N ALA A 731 -3.91 6.47 -15.06
CA ALA A 731 -4.10 7.87 -15.39
C ALA A 731 -4.95 8.61 -14.34
N SER A 732 -6.01 7.98 -13.84
CA SER A 732 -6.86 8.55 -12.79
C SER A 732 -6.09 8.71 -11.47
N ARG A 733 -5.23 7.72 -11.10
CA ARG A 733 -4.41 7.81 -9.89
C ARG A 733 -3.39 8.93 -9.99
N VAL A 734 -2.64 8.98 -11.09
CA VAL A 734 -1.63 10.02 -11.32
C VAL A 734 -2.29 11.40 -11.41
N GLY A 735 -3.40 11.51 -12.16
CA GLY A 735 -4.14 12.75 -12.30
C GLY A 735 -4.64 13.30 -10.95
N LEU A 736 -5.20 12.43 -10.08
CA LEU A 736 -5.62 12.84 -8.74
C LEU A 736 -4.43 13.34 -7.90
N LEU A 737 -3.29 12.64 -7.94
CA LEU A 737 -2.11 13.05 -7.20
C LEU A 737 -1.50 14.35 -7.76
N MET A 738 -1.53 14.55 -9.09
CA MET A 738 -1.13 15.83 -9.70
C MET A 738 -2.00 16.98 -9.25
N LEU A 739 -3.31 16.80 -9.09
CA LEU A 739 -4.17 17.85 -8.54
C LEU A 739 -3.77 18.25 -7.12
N VAL A 740 -3.39 17.28 -6.28
CA VAL A 740 -2.86 17.55 -4.94
C VAL A 740 -1.50 18.25 -5.01
N ASP A 741 -0.61 17.77 -5.88
CA ASP A 741 0.74 18.32 -6.10
C ASP A 741 0.71 19.80 -6.53
N LEU A 742 -0.24 20.15 -7.39
CA LEU A 742 -0.40 21.51 -7.92
C LEU A 742 -1.16 22.46 -6.99
N SER A 743 -1.74 21.98 -5.90
CA SER A 743 -2.64 22.81 -5.09
C SER A 743 -2.40 22.78 -3.59
N SER A 744 -1.70 21.77 -3.09
CA SER A 744 -1.65 21.53 -1.64
C SER A 744 -0.25 21.25 -1.10
N PHE A 745 0.39 20.18 -1.57
CA PHE A 745 1.73 19.79 -1.13
C PHE A 745 2.36 18.84 -2.16
N PRO A 746 3.71 18.68 -2.18
CA PRO A 746 4.40 17.78 -3.11
C PRO A 746 3.93 16.33 -2.91
N ALA A 747 3.12 15.84 -3.86
CA ALA A 747 2.49 14.52 -3.80
C ALA A 747 3.23 13.45 -4.64
N ALA A 748 4.25 13.82 -5.40
CA ALA A 748 5.09 12.90 -6.16
C ALA A 748 6.02 12.10 -5.23
N LYS A 749 5.44 11.12 -4.52
CA LYS A 749 6.13 10.26 -3.54
C LYS A 749 5.79 8.79 -3.77
N ILE A 750 6.77 7.90 -3.55
CA ILE A 750 6.63 6.45 -3.79
C ILE A 750 5.44 5.86 -3.04
N HIS A 751 5.24 6.21 -1.76
CA HIS A 751 4.15 5.64 -0.97
C HIS A 751 2.77 6.02 -1.52
N TYR A 752 2.56 7.22 -2.07
CA TYR A 752 1.30 7.57 -2.72
C TYR A 752 1.10 6.86 -4.06
N LEU A 753 2.18 6.48 -4.75
CA LEU A 753 2.16 5.76 -6.01
C LEU A 753 2.15 4.23 -5.85
N GLN A 754 2.13 3.68 -4.64
CA GLN A 754 2.18 2.24 -4.39
C GLN A 754 1.24 1.41 -5.29
N PRO A 755 -0.06 1.75 -5.48
CA PRO A 755 -0.92 0.97 -6.38
C PRO A 755 -0.67 1.24 -7.87
N ALA A 756 0.01 2.34 -8.22
CA ALA A 756 0.25 2.72 -9.62
C ALA A 756 1.35 1.85 -10.28
N PHE A 757 2.38 1.46 -9.52
CA PHE A 757 3.46 0.59 -10.04
C PHE A 757 2.95 -0.76 -10.57
N PRO A 758 2.20 -1.57 -9.79
CA PRO A 758 1.67 -2.82 -10.31
C PRO A 758 0.64 -2.59 -11.43
N LEU A 759 -0.15 -1.50 -11.40
CA LEU A 759 -1.07 -1.19 -12.48
C LEU A 759 -0.36 -0.92 -13.80
N LEU A 760 0.79 -0.23 -13.79
CA LEU A 760 1.62 -0.01 -14.96
C LEU A 760 2.09 -1.33 -15.58
N ILE A 761 2.56 -2.26 -14.75
CA ILE A 761 2.99 -3.59 -15.18
C ILE A 761 1.81 -4.38 -15.77
N VAL A 762 0.67 -4.40 -15.08
CA VAL A 762 -0.54 -5.09 -15.56
C VAL A 762 -1.01 -4.51 -16.90
N ALA A 763 -1.04 -3.18 -17.04
CA ALA A 763 -1.45 -2.50 -18.25
C ALA A 763 -0.57 -2.87 -19.45
N ALA A 764 0.76 -2.90 -19.26
CA ALA A 764 1.70 -3.30 -20.29
C ALA A 764 1.51 -4.77 -20.71
N PHE A 765 1.46 -5.69 -19.74
CA PHE A 765 1.29 -7.13 -20.02
C PHE A 765 -0.08 -7.45 -20.62
N ALA A 766 -1.14 -6.79 -20.18
CA ALA A 766 -2.46 -6.93 -20.79
C ALA A 766 -2.48 -6.41 -22.24
N SER A 767 -1.74 -5.33 -22.52
CA SER A 767 -1.56 -4.79 -23.87
C SER A 767 -0.84 -5.79 -24.79
N PHE A 768 0.25 -6.43 -24.33
CA PHE A 768 0.90 -7.51 -25.08
C PHE A 768 -0.03 -8.70 -25.29
N GLY A 769 -0.79 -9.06 -24.27
CA GLY A 769 -1.79 -10.12 -24.35
C GLY A 769 -2.89 -9.86 -25.40
N ALA A 770 -3.18 -8.61 -25.70
CA ALA A 770 -4.19 -8.21 -26.67
C ALA A 770 -3.71 -8.25 -28.15
N LEU A 771 -2.39 -8.36 -28.41
CA LEU A 771 -1.84 -8.37 -29.77
C LEU A 771 -2.29 -9.62 -30.56
N PRO A 772 -2.76 -9.47 -31.81
CA PRO A 772 -3.32 -10.56 -32.60
C PRO A 772 -2.35 -11.71 -32.91
N GLY A 773 -1.09 -11.42 -33.16
CA GLY A 773 -0.07 -12.40 -33.54
C GLY A 773 0.37 -13.34 -32.43
N LEU A 774 0.05 -13.00 -31.20
CA LEU A 774 0.37 -13.79 -30.00
C LEU A 774 -0.81 -14.67 -29.54
N ARG A 775 -1.90 -14.79 -30.31
CA ARG A 775 -3.07 -15.61 -29.92
C ARG A 775 -2.71 -17.09 -29.97
N ALA A 776 -2.95 -17.81 -28.87
CA ALA A 776 -3.04 -19.26 -28.95
C ALA A 776 -4.21 -19.61 -29.88
N SER A 777 -3.95 -20.43 -30.91
CA SER A 777 -5.00 -21.02 -31.74
C SER A 777 -5.97 -21.75 -30.81
N ALA A 778 -7.18 -21.22 -30.64
CA ALA A 778 -8.21 -21.95 -29.96
C ALA A 778 -8.46 -23.26 -30.74
N PRO A 779 -8.54 -24.43 -30.09
CA PRO A 779 -8.98 -25.63 -30.80
C PRO A 779 -10.37 -25.37 -31.39
N PRO A 780 -10.62 -25.87 -32.59
CA PRO A 780 -11.92 -25.72 -33.25
C PRO A 780 -12.98 -26.30 -32.28
N VAL A 781 -14.01 -25.48 -32.02
CA VAL A 781 -15.19 -25.97 -31.30
C VAL A 781 -15.84 -27.01 -32.22
N PRO A 782 -16.07 -28.26 -31.78
CA PRO A 782 -16.81 -29.19 -32.57
C PRO A 782 -18.18 -28.57 -32.91
N ALA A 783 -18.53 -28.55 -34.15
CA ALA A 783 -19.87 -28.18 -34.58
C ALA A 783 -20.86 -29.14 -33.93
N ALA A 784 -21.79 -28.59 -33.16
CA ALA A 784 -22.92 -29.31 -32.60
C ALA A 784 -24.06 -29.41 -33.60
#